data_22251dbaa74bffe1f14ff8115df1ec5d
#
_entry.id   22251dbaa74bffe1f14ff8115df1ec5d
#
_cell.length_a   1.000
_cell.length_b   1.000
_cell.length_c   1.000
_cell.angle_alpha   90.00
_cell.angle_beta   90.00
_cell.angle_gamma   90.00
#
_symmetry.space_group_name_H-M   'P 1'
#
loop_
_entity.id
_entity.type
_entity.pdbx_description
1 polymer ?
#
loop_
_entity_poly.entity_id
_entity_poly.type
_entity_poly.pdbx_seq_one_letter_code
_entity_poly.pdbx_strand_id
1 'polypeptide(L)'
;MTNPSGQSPENGGFGGWLEERFKLSAVMKFLGKKEVPQHNQSMWYYFGGVAMFFFIVQIVTGLLLLVYYQPGLETSHASVQFIVDKVEYGWLIRSIHSWAANLMVAALFIHMFSAFFMKAFRAPREFTWLSGFGLFALTLGLGFSGYLLPWDELSYFATKVGIEIMAATPLVGPPIADLLRGGEVVGGATISRFFELHIILLPAAIIALLGFHLLMVQIHGMSKPYSYANKPARQRKSISFFEEFLYHDLIIWSVLMGVLVLIAWNFPWGLGPQADAFAPAPEGIKPEWYFMFMFQALKLFPAHIGPFEGEVVGIMTFALGGVVWALVPFWENINRFTSRLANWFGVVAALFIIGMTAWGYLESPEAPLGGAGGGGTGGNGTAVAQTQQSQDGEPLFKQNCAACHSIGGGPLAGPDLKGVTDKRDMDWLAQFIVNPEGSNMPKLPGIGDAEARAILAYLQQASHPEQAASEEAAETGQAETVEEQPFTQEDVANGRKLFVGIKPFAQGGAACISCHSVRGSTSFGGGSLGNDLTQVYDRLGGRKGLIPWLKSLPNATMQPIYKDHPLEEAEIIALTAFLEEAAHEPVAETPVPGTQEKSSFVVFGILGMLCLLLVFGAAYHNRSRGVRAQLMARS
;
A
#
# COMPACT_ATOMS: atom_id res chain seq x y z
N MET A 1 15.45 73.33 15.20
CA MET A 1 15.75 72.00 14.68
C MET A 1 14.46 71.20 14.71
N THR A 2 13.75 71.20 13.61
CA THR A 2 12.46 70.60 13.43
C THR A 2 12.63 69.11 13.10
N ASN A 3 11.98 68.27 13.86
CA ASN A 3 11.93 66.84 13.65
C ASN A 3 10.96 66.53 12.50
N PRO A 4 11.38 65.83 11.41
CA PRO A 4 10.46 65.52 10.32
C PRO A 4 9.84 64.16 10.55
N SER A 5 8.56 64.13 10.30
CA SER A 5 7.70 62.96 10.09
C SER A 5 7.28 62.18 11.33
N GLY A 6 6.23 62.69 11.98
CA GLY A 6 5.26 61.85 12.68
C GLY A 6 4.57 60.91 11.71
N GLN A 7 4.99 59.69 11.71
CA GLN A 7 4.14 58.55 11.38
C GLN A 7 4.00 57.73 12.65
N SER A 8 2.86 57.85 13.28
CA SER A 8 2.40 56.98 14.35
C SER A 8 2.43 55.52 13.89
N PRO A 9 2.90 54.63 14.69
CA PRO A 9 2.72 53.18 14.43
C PRO A 9 1.26 52.83 14.82
N GLU A 10 0.32 53.10 13.97
CA GLU A 10 -1.02 52.51 14.04
C GLU A 10 -0.93 51.08 13.54
N ASN A 11 -0.49 50.18 14.38
CA ASN A 11 -0.82 48.76 14.34
C ASN A 11 -0.10 48.00 15.47
N GLY A 12 -0.40 48.40 16.73
CA GLY A 12 0.09 47.76 17.94
C GLY A 12 -0.66 46.47 18.35
N GLY A 13 -1.21 45.71 17.38
CA GLY A 13 -1.89 44.45 17.61
C GLY A 13 -1.08 43.25 17.07
N PHE A 14 -1.61 42.04 17.27
CA PHE A 14 -1.02 40.79 16.78
C PHE A 14 -0.67 40.86 15.26
N GLY A 15 -1.47 41.57 14.45
CA GLY A 15 -1.20 41.78 13.03
C GLY A 15 0.07 42.61 12.77
N GLY A 16 0.33 43.65 13.55
CA GLY A 16 1.56 44.45 13.45
C GLY A 16 2.80 43.66 13.86
N TRP A 17 2.67 42.84 14.92
CA TRP A 17 3.72 41.92 15.35
C TRP A 17 4.11 40.89 14.29
N LEU A 18 3.10 40.33 13.58
CA LEU A 18 3.33 39.39 12.46
C LEU A 18 3.96 40.10 11.26
N GLU A 19 3.49 41.33 10.92
CA GLU A 19 4.01 42.07 9.79
C GLU A 19 5.49 42.44 9.96
N GLU A 20 5.88 42.87 11.17
CA GLU A 20 7.27 43.20 11.49
C GLU A 20 8.22 42.01 11.29
N ARG A 21 7.79 40.81 11.66
CA ARG A 21 8.60 39.59 11.65
C ARG A 21 8.57 38.83 10.32
N PHE A 22 7.41 38.76 9.69
CA PHE A 22 7.18 37.92 8.51
C PHE A 22 6.94 38.73 7.23
N LYS A 23 6.82 40.07 7.32
CA LYS A 23 6.54 40.97 6.18
C LYS A 23 5.38 40.44 5.30
N LEU A 24 4.29 40.03 5.96
CA LEU A 24 3.13 39.41 5.32
C LEU A 24 2.54 40.22 4.19
N SER A 25 2.57 41.58 4.30
CA SER A 25 2.14 42.48 3.24
C SER A 25 2.95 42.33 1.95
N ALA A 26 4.26 42.11 2.05
CA ALA A 26 5.13 41.88 0.89
C ALA A 26 4.83 40.51 0.25
N VAL A 27 4.61 39.46 1.07
CA VAL A 27 4.20 38.12 0.61
C VAL A 27 2.82 38.21 -0.06
N MET A 28 1.84 38.87 0.56
CA MET A 28 0.50 39.04 0.00
C MET A 28 0.53 39.87 -1.30
N LYS A 29 1.37 40.88 -1.39
CA LYS A 29 1.57 41.66 -2.62
C LYS A 29 2.21 40.81 -3.73
N PHE A 30 3.16 39.95 -3.40
CA PHE A 30 3.76 39.02 -4.36
C PHE A 30 2.74 38.00 -4.87
N LEU A 31 1.99 37.38 -3.97
CA LEU A 31 0.94 36.42 -4.30
C LEU A 31 -0.21 37.08 -5.08
N GLY A 32 -0.68 38.24 -4.67
CA GLY A 32 -1.84 38.95 -5.28
C GLY A 32 -1.61 39.47 -6.69
N LYS A 33 -0.36 39.49 -7.18
CA LYS A 33 -0.05 39.91 -8.57
C LYS A 33 -0.44 38.87 -9.62
N LYS A 34 -0.76 37.65 -9.21
CA LYS A 34 -1.05 36.55 -10.13
C LYS A 34 -2.44 36.70 -10.75
N GLU A 35 -2.48 36.72 -12.06
CA GLU A 35 -3.71 36.74 -12.87
C GLU A 35 -3.83 35.44 -13.68
N VAL A 36 -5.07 34.98 -13.87
CA VAL A 36 -5.41 33.82 -14.68
C VAL A 36 -6.11 34.28 -15.95
N PRO A 37 -5.57 33.96 -17.13
CA PRO A 37 -6.20 34.34 -18.41
C PRO A 37 -7.54 33.63 -18.59
N GLN A 38 -8.59 34.35 -19.00
CA GLN A 38 -9.89 33.80 -19.33
C GLN A 38 -10.04 33.55 -20.83
N HIS A 39 -10.23 32.28 -21.20
CA HIS A 39 -10.47 31.83 -22.56
C HIS A 39 -11.27 30.50 -22.56
N ASN A 40 -11.69 30.04 -23.73
CA ASN A 40 -12.53 28.84 -23.85
C ASN A 40 -11.93 27.54 -23.24
N GLN A 41 -10.61 27.53 -23.01
CA GLN A 41 -9.88 26.38 -22.46
C GLN A 41 -9.46 26.61 -21.00
N SER A 42 -9.94 27.67 -20.32
CA SER A 42 -9.53 28.00 -18.95
C SER A 42 -9.89 26.93 -17.93
N MET A 43 -10.88 26.08 -18.22
CA MET A 43 -11.23 24.94 -17.37
C MET A 43 -10.05 23.98 -17.10
N TRP A 44 -9.14 23.84 -18.05
CA TRP A 44 -7.99 22.96 -17.90
C TRP A 44 -6.98 23.42 -16.84
N TYR A 45 -7.01 24.69 -16.45
CA TYR A 45 -6.15 25.21 -15.39
C TYR A 45 -6.51 24.67 -13.99
N TYR A 46 -7.75 24.23 -13.78
CA TYR A 46 -8.21 23.69 -12.51
C TYR A 46 -7.66 22.29 -12.21
N PHE A 47 -7.22 21.52 -13.20
CA PHE A 47 -6.77 20.14 -12.97
C PHE A 47 -5.50 20.05 -12.13
N GLY A 48 -4.64 21.07 -12.14
CA GLY A 48 -3.51 21.14 -11.20
C GLY A 48 -3.97 21.33 -9.74
N GLY A 49 -4.98 22.17 -9.53
CA GLY A 49 -5.65 22.35 -8.24
C GLY A 49 -6.37 21.08 -7.76
N VAL A 50 -7.06 20.39 -8.68
CA VAL A 50 -7.73 19.10 -8.40
C VAL A 50 -6.73 18.03 -7.98
N ALA A 51 -5.59 17.89 -8.67
CA ALA A 51 -4.54 16.95 -8.28
C ALA A 51 -3.97 17.29 -6.89
N MET A 52 -3.74 18.57 -6.60
CA MET A 52 -3.31 19.03 -5.28
C MET A 52 -4.34 18.74 -4.19
N PHE A 53 -5.63 18.91 -4.48
CA PHE A 53 -6.71 18.54 -3.56
C PHE A 53 -6.65 17.07 -3.19
N PHE A 54 -6.58 16.17 -4.17
CA PHE A 54 -6.47 14.74 -3.89
C PHE A 54 -5.18 14.39 -3.14
N PHE A 55 -4.07 15.09 -3.40
CA PHE A 55 -2.84 14.89 -2.64
C PHE A 55 -3.01 15.28 -1.16
N ILE A 56 -3.72 16.38 -0.86
CA ILE A 56 -4.05 16.76 0.53
C ILE A 56 -4.92 15.67 1.18
N VAL A 57 -5.92 15.15 0.48
CA VAL A 57 -6.75 14.04 0.96
C VAL A 57 -5.89 12.80 1.26
N GLN A 58 -4.91 12.48 0.39
CA GLN A 58 -3.98 11.38 0.61
C GLN A 58 -3.17 11.55 1.89
N ILE A 59 -2.63 12.74 2.15
CA ILE A 59 -1.88 13.01 3.38
C ILE A 59 -2.78 12.82 4.61
N VAL A 60 -3.97 13.42 4.62
CA VAL A 60 -4.87 13.37 5.78
C VAL A 60 -5.33 11.94 6.06
N THR A 61 -5.82 11.24 5.04
CA THR A 61 -6.29 9.85 5.20
C THR A 61 -5.14 8.90 5.49
N GLY A 62 -3.97 9.09 4.88
CA GLY A 62 -2.77 8.30 5.14
C GLY A 62 -2.29 8.42 6.59
N LEU A 63 -2.28 9.63 7.16
CA LEU A 63 -1.95 9.84 8.58
C LEU A 63 -2.96 9.15 9.52
N LEU A 64 -4.25 9.14 9.17
CA LEU A 64 -5.26 8.42 9.96
C LEU A 64 -5.06 6.90 9.88
N LEU A 65 -4.74 6.35 8.71
CA LEU A 65 -4.45 4.93 8.54
C LEU A 65 -3.16 4.52 9.26
N LEU A 66 -2.15 5.40 9.28
CA LEU A 66 -0.86 5.15 9.93
C LEU A 66 -0.98 4.93 11.44
N VAL A 67 -2.03 5.44 12.09
CA VAL A 67 -2.28 5.23 13.52
C VAL A 67 -2.41 3.75 13.88
N TYR A 68 -2.95 2.94 12.97
CA TYR A 68 -3.26 1.54 13.22
C TYR A 68 -2.44 0.57 12.36
N TYR A 69 -1.89 1.02 11.23
CA TYR A 69 -1.16 0.17 10.31
C TYR A 69 0.19 -0.27 10.88
N GLN A 70 0.52 -1.55 10.74
CA GLN A 70 1.77 -2.16 11.20
C GLN A 70 2.46 -2.89 10.05
N PRO A 71 3.64 -2.42 9.56
CA PRO A 71 4.36 -3.10 8.48
C PRO A 71 4.99 -4.42 8.95
N GLY A 72 4.76 -5.51 8.25
CA GLY A 72 5.33 -6.82 8.51
C GLY A 72 4.56 -7.94 7.83
N LEU A 73 5.19 -9.12 7.69
CA LEU A 73 4.58 -10.28 7.02
C LEU A 73 3.26 -10.71 7.67
N GLU A 74 3.25 -10.79 8.99
CA GLU A 74 2.10 -11.24 9.77
C GLU A 74 1.14 -10.09 10.11
N THR A 75 1.67 -8.86 10.18
CA THR A 75 0.94 -7.73 10.75
C THR A 75 0.31 -6.82 9.71
N SER A 76 0.85 -6.72 8.49
CA SER A 76 0.34 -5.81 7.47
C SER A 76 -1.12 -6.10 7.12
N HIS A 77 -1.42 -7.32 6.67
CA HIS A 77 -2.77 -7.72 6.32
C HIS A 77 -3.71 -7.65 7.52
N ALA A 78 -3.29 -8.20 8.67
CA ALA A 78 -4.09 -8.20 9.89
C ALA A 78 -4.41 -6.78 10.40
N SER A 79 -3.46 -5.83 10.32
CA SER A 79 -3.70 -4.44 10.71
C SER A 79 -4.66 -3.72 9.77
N VAL A 80 -4.60 -3.99 8.46
CA VAL A 80 -5.58 -3.45 7.49
C VAL A 80 -6.95 -4.05 7.72
N GLN A 81 -7.04 -5.35 7.99
CA GLN A 81 -8.30 -6.00 8.37
C GLN A 81 -8.88 -5.38 9.65
N PHE A 82 -8.04 -5.17 10.67
CA PHE A 82 -8.45 -4.48 11.89
C PHE A 82 -8.98 -3.07 11.62
N ILE A 83 -8.32 -2.29 10.74
CA ILE A 83 -8.80 -0.96 10.34
C ILE A 83 -10.18 -1.06 9.70
N VAL A 84 -10.39 -2.03 8.82
CA VAL A 84 -11.66 -2.17 8.08
C VAL A 84 -12.80 -2.65 9.00
N ASP A 85 -12.50 -3.61 9.89
CA ASP A 85 -13.53 -4.33 10.63
C ASP A 85 -13.81 -3.75 12.02
N LYS A 86 -12.81 -3.12 12.66
CA LYS A 86 -12.86 -2.74 14.09
C LYS A 86 -12.75 -1.24 14.34
N VAL A 87 -12.08 -0.49 13.47
CA VAL A 87 -11.95 0.97 13.64
C VAL A 87 -13.20 1.65 13.12
N GLU A 88 -13.80 2.50 13.92
CA GLU A 88 -14.99 3.27 13.53
C GLU A 88 -14.68 4.11 12.27
N TYR A 89 -15.46 3.94 11.21
CA TYR A 89 -15.22 4.51 9.87
C TYR A 89 -13.87 4.13 9.21
N GLY A 90 -13.10 3.20 9.75
CA GLY A 90 -11.81 2.79 9.19
C GLY A 90 -11.93 2.29 7.76
N TRP A 91 -12.95 1.49 7.46
CA TRP A 91 -13.30 1.04 6.11
C TRP A 91 -13.54 2.21 5.13
N LEU A 92 -14.19 3.29 5.60
CA LEU A 92 -14.49 4.46 4.78
C LEU A 92 -13.22 5.29 4.53
N ILE A 93 -12.40 5.53 5.56
CA ILE A 93 -11.13 6.26 5.45
C ILE A 93 -10.18 5.53 4.48
N ARG A 94 -10.08 4.20 4.60
CA ARG A 94 -9.30 3.39 3.66
C ARG A 94 -9.84 3.48 2.24
N SER A 95 -11.16 3.40 2.07
CA SER A 95 -11.79 3.53 0.75
C SER A 95 -11.58 4.92 0.15
N ILE A 96 -11.69 5.99 0.93
CA ILE A 96 -11.39 7.36 0.50
C ILE A 96 -9.93 7.46 0.06
N HIS A 97 -8.98 6.88 0.82
CA HIS A 97 -7.57 6.88 0.47
C HIS A 97 -7.33 6.20 -0.88
N SER A 98 -7.87 5.03 -1.10
CA SER A 98 -7.72 4.27 -2.36
C SER A 98 -8.38 4.96 -3.55
N TRP A 99 -9.62 5.44 -3.41
CA TRP A 99 -10.31 6.16 -4.49
C TRP A 99 -9.65 7.50 -4.81
N ALA A 100 -9.20 8.25 -3.79
CA ALA A 100 -8.50 9.51 -4.00
C ALA A 100 -7.16 9.31 -4.72
N ALA A 101 -6.43 8.22 -4.47
CA ALA A 101 -5.22 7.87 -5.21
C ALA A 101 -5.50 7.68 -6.70
N ASN A 102 -6.52 6.89 -7.04
CA ASN A 102 -6.94 6.65 -8.42
C ASN A 102 -7.38 7.92 -9.13
N LEU A 103 -8.20 8.76 -8.47
CA LEU A 103 -8.66 10.04 -9.02
C LEU A 103 -7.53 11.06 -9.15
N MET A 104 -6.53 11.04 -8.24
CA MET A 104 -5.34 11.88 -8.33
C MET A 104 -4.51 11.55 -9.57
N VAL A 105 -4.25 10.27 -9.82
CA VAL A 105 -3.51 9.84 -11.02
C VAL A 105 -4.29 10.21 -12.30
N ALA A 106 -5.61 10.01 -12.33
CA ALA A 106 -6.44 10.44 -13.46
C ALA A 106 -6.38 11.97 -13.69
N ALA A 107 -6.49 12.76 -12.63
CA ALA A 107 -6.37 14.22 -12.71
C ALA A 107 -4.99 14.66 -13.20
N LEU A 108 -3.93 13.97 -12.79
CA LEU A 108 -2.55 14.24 -13.24
C LEU A 108 -2.34 13.91 -14.72
N PHE A 109 -2.90 12.81 -15.24
CA PHE A 109 -2.90 12.54 -16.68
C PHE A 109 -3.58 13.67 -17.45
N ILE A 110 -4.78 14.09 -17.03
CA ILE A 110 -5.51 15.17 -17.66
C ILE A 110 -4.71 16.48 -17.56
N HIS A 111 -4.14 16.80 -16.41
CA HIS A 111 -3.30 17.98 -16.21
C HIS A 111 -2.08 17.99 -17.12
N MET A 112 -1.35 16.89 -17.19
CA MET A 112 -0.15 16.75 -18.03
C MET A 112 -0.49 16.89 -19.52
N PHE A 113 -1.51 16.18 -20.02
CA PHE A 113 -1.92 16.28 -21.41
C PHE A 113 -2.50 17.65 -21.76
N SER A 114 -3.28 18.27 -20.87
CA SER A 114 -3.79 19.62 -21.09
C SER A 114 -2.66 20.65 -21.15
N ALA A 115 -1.69 20.58 -20.25
CA ALA A 115 -0.49 21.43 -20.28
C ALA A 115 0.33 21.21 -21.57
N PHE A 116 0.45 19.96 -22.01
CA PHE A 116 1.12 19.59 -23.25
C PHE A 116 0.45 20.21 -24.49
N PHE A 117 -0.85 19.98 -24.69
CA PHE A 117 -1.57 20.48 -25.85
C PHE A 117 -1.72 22.01 -25.86
N MET A 118 -1.78 22.64 -24.68
CA MET A 118 -1.74 24.11 -24.55
C MET A 118 -0.33 24.69 -24.72
N LYS A 119 0.68 23.84 -24.96
CA LYS A 119 2.09 24.26 -25.06
C LYS A 119 2.59 25.03 -23.84
N ALA A 120 2.10 24.65 -22.66
CA ALA A 120 2.45 25.32 -21.41
C ALA A 120 3.93 25.12 -21.00
N PHE A 121 4.62 24.20 -21.62
CA PHE A 121 6.03 23.88 -21.42
C PHE A 121 7.02 24.80 -22.16
N ARG A 122 6.54 25.67 -23.08
CA ARG A 122 7.42 26.58 -23.84
C ARG A 122 8.04 27.64 -22.93
N ALA A 123 9.20 28.12 -23.35
CA ALA A 123 9.97 29.15 -22.66
C ALA A 123 9.09 30.30 -22.11
N PRO A 124 9.31 30.70 -20.85
CA PRO A 124 10.34 30.30 -19.89
C PRO A 124 9.88 29.21 -18.88
N ARG A 125 9.02 28.25 -19.27
CA ARG A 125 8.35 27.30 -18.39
C ARG A 125 8.90 25.87 -18.48
N GLU A 126 10.12 25.69 -18.98
CA GLU A 126 10.79 24.40 -19.15
C GLU A 126 10.90 23.67 -17.80
N PHE A 127 11.35 24.37 -16.76
CA PHE A 127 11.48 23.81 -15.42
C PHE A 127 10.13 23.56 -14.74
N THR A 128 9.09 24.32 -15.09
CA THR A 128 7.72 24.02 -14.65
C THR A 128 7.26 22.68 -15.22
N TRP A 129 7.55 22.42 -16.49
CA TRP A 129 7.22 21.14 -17.13
C TRP A 129 8.02 19.98 -16.54
N LEU A 130 9.35 20.11 -16.41
CA LEU A 130 10.21 19.06 -15.88
C LEU A 130 9.85 18.70 -14.44
N SER A 131 9.59 19.70 -13.60
CA SER A 131 9.14 19.45 -12.22
C SER A 131 7.76 18.79 -12.19
N GLY A 132 6.84 19.16 -13.08
CA GLY A 132 5.54 18.50 -13.23
C GLY A 132 5.66 17.05 -13.66
N PHE A 133 6.58 16.75 -14.60
CA PHE A 133 6.88 15.39 -15.01
C PHE A 133 7.47 14.57 -13.86
N GLY A 134 8.39 15.17 -13.09
CA GLY A 134 8.95 14.53 -11.89
C GLY A 134 7.88 14.25 -10.82
N LEU A 135 6.96 15.19 -10.59
CA LEU A 135 5.80 14.98 -9.68
C LEU A 135 4.91 13.82 -10.14
N PHE A 136 4.65 13.73 -11.45
CA PHE A 136 3.88 12.62 -12.01
C PHE A 136 4.58 11.27 -11.77
N ALA A 137 5.90 11.19 -12.04
CA ALA A 137 6.67 9.97 -11.81
C ALA A 137 6.70 9.56 -10.32
N LEU A 138 6.88 10.53 -9.40
CA LEU A 138 6.84 10.27 -7.95
C LEU A 138 5.44 9.82 -7.49
N THR A 139 4.37 10.34 -8.10
CA THR A 139 3.00 9.90 -7.80
C THR A 139 2.74 8.47 -8.25
N LEU A 140 3.25 8.07 -9.42
CA LEU A 140 3.19 6.67 -9.85
C LEU A 140 3.98 5.76 -8.88
N GLY A 141 5.13 6.23 -8.39
CA GLY A 141 5.90 5.54 -7.35
C GLY A 141 5.12 5.40 -6.02
N LEU A 142 4.36 6.44 -5.61
CA LEU A 142 3.44 6.34 -4.47
C LEU A 142 2.34 5.30 -4.70
N GLY A 143 1.72 5.29 -5.89
CA GLY A 143 0.72 4.30 -6.25
C GLY A 143 1.28 2.88 -6.14
N PHE A 144 2.46 2.64 -6.70
CA PHE A 144 3.12 1.34 -6.66
C PHE A 144 3.53 0.93 -5.23
N SER A 145 4.15 1.84 -4.46
CA SER A 145 4.59 1.52 -3.10
C SER A 145 3.41 1.30 -2.14
N GLY A 146 2.32 2.06 -2.28
CA GLY A 146 1.13 1.91 -1.44
C GLY A 146 0.32 0.65 -1.76
N TYR A 147 0.41 0.16 -3.00
CA TYR A 147 -0.33 -1.03 -3.44
C TYR A 147 0.09 -2.30 -2.69
N LEU A 148 1.36 -2.46 -2.32
CA LEU A 148 1.87 -3.61 -1.57
C LEU A 148 1.41 -3.62 -0.11
N LEU A 149 1.15 -2.46 0.50
CA LEU A 149 1.00 -2.34 1.96
C LEU A 149 -0.14 -3.18 2.56
N PRO A 150 -1.29 -3.43 1.88
CA PRO A 150 -2.30 -4.34 2.39
C PRO A 150 -1.82 -5.79 2.51
N TRP A 151 -0.75 -6.19 1.84
CA TRP A 151 -0.18 -7.53 1.84
C TRP A 151 -1.23 -8.59 1.53
N ASP A 152 -2.10 -8.31 0.58
CA ASP A 152 -3.00 -9.29 0.01
C ASP A 152 -2.37 -10.01 -1.20
N GLU A 153 -2.97 -11.10 -1.62
CA GLU A 153 -2.45 -11.96 -2.69
C GLU A 153 -2.20 -11.17 -3.99
N LEU A 154 -3.15 -10.33 -4.39
CA LEU A 154 -3.04 -9.56 -5.62
C LEU A 154 -1.90 -8.53 -5.56
N SER A 155 -1.76 -7.81 -4.45
CA SER A 155 -0.71 -6.81 -4.26
C SER A 155 0.68 -7.44 -4.19
N TYR A 156 0.81 -8.61 -3.58
CA TYR A 156 2.05 -9.36 -3.52
C TYR A 156 2.56 -9.75 -4.91
N PHE A 157 1.71 -10.42 -5.70
CA PHE A 157 2.12 -10.88 -7.04
C PHE A 157 2.33 -9.72 -8.01
N ALA A 158 1.51 -8.68 -7.96
CA ALA A 158 1.73 -7.47 -8.77
C ALA A 158 3.05 -6.77 -8.43
N THR A 159 3.43 -6.73 -7.15
CA THR A 159 4.72 -6.17 -6.73
C THR A 159 5.88 -7.04 -7.18
N LYS A 160 5.76 -8.38 -7.10
CA LYS A 160 6.77 -9.31 -7.61
C LYS A 160 7.04 -9.04 -9.09
N VAL A 161 5.99 -9.02 -9.92
CA VAL A 161 6.10 -8.71 -11.36
C VAL A 161 6.69 -7.31 -11.58
N GLY A 162 6.23 -6.29 -10.85
CA GLY A 162 6.74 -4.93 -11.00
C GLY A 162 8.23 -4.78 -10.68
N ILE A 163 8.73 -5.48 -9.65
CA ILE A 163 10.16 -5.50 -9.31
C ILE A 163 10.96 -6.27 -10.36
N GLU A 164 10.44 -7.37 -10.91
CA GLU A 164 11.09 -8.13 -11.99
C GLU A 164 11.21 -7.30 -13.27
N ILE A 165 10.15 -6.57 -13.66
CA ILE A 165 10.19 -5.62 -14.79
C ILE A 165 11.26 -4.54 -14.54
N MET A 166 11.36 -4.00 -13.32
CA MET A 166 12.42 -3.04 -13.00
C MET A 166 13.81 -3.68 -13.10
N ALA A 167 13.99 -4.90 -12.59
CA ALA A 167 15.25 -5.64 -12.64
C ALA A 167 15.74 -5.89 -14.08
N ALA A 168 14.81 -6.08 -15.02
CA ALA A 168 15.13 -6.26 -16.44
C ALA A 168 15.68 -5.00 -17.12
N THR A 169 15.64 -3.82 -16.46
CA THR A 169 16.23 -2.58 -17.00
C THR A 169 17.76 -2.66 -16.98
N PRO A 170 18.45 -2.57 -18.12
CA PRO A 170 19.91 -2.71 -18.16
C PRO A 170 20.64 -1.70 -17.27
N LEU A 171 21.72 -2.13 -16.62
CA LEU A 171 22.64 -1.36 -15.77
C LEU A 171 22.04 -0.88 -14.44
N VAL A 172 20.89 -0.24 -14.45
CA VAL A 172 20.29 0.40 -13.25
C VAL A 172 19.23 -0.47 -12.58
N GLY A 173 18.63 -1.41 -13.31
CA GLY A 173 17.52 -2.23 -12.84
C GLY A 173 17.89 -3.15 -11.68
N PRO A 174 18.90 -4.02 -11.81
CA PRO A 174 19.26 -4.96 -10.75
C PRO A 174 19.53 -4.27 -9.40
N PRO A 175 20.39 -3.23 -9.28
CA PRO A 175 20.64 -2.58 -8.00
C PRO A 175 19.40 -1.89 -7.41
N ILE A 176 18.50 -1.34 -8.25
CA ILE A 176 17.24 -0.75 -7.77
C ILE A 176 16.29 -1.84 -7.29
N ALA A 177 16.14 -2.94 -8.02
CA ALA A 177 15.32 -4.06 -7.64
C ALA A 177 15.79 -4.69 -6.32
N ASP A 178 17.09 -4.88 -6.13
CA ASP A 178 17.69 -5.39 -4.90
C ASP A 178 17.48 -4.44 -3.72
N LEU A 179 17.62 -3.13 -3.96
CA LEU A 179 17.31 -2.11 -2.97
C LEU A 179 15.84 -2.17 -2.54
N LEU A 180 14.91 -2.29 -3.48
CA LEU A 180 13.48 -2.32 -3.21
C LEU A 180 13.05 -3.64 -2.56
N ARG A 181 13.55 -4.77 -3.06
CA ARG A 181 13.24 -6.11 -2.57
C ARG A 181 13.75 -6.33 -1.15
N GLY A 182 14.98 -5.91 -0.88
CA GLY A 182 15.60 -6.02 0.43
C GLY A 182 16.13 -7.41 0.80
N GLY A 183 16.14 -8.30 -0.16
CA GLY A 183 16.55 -9.69 -0.06
C GLY A 183 16.41 -10.38 -1.41
N GLU A 184 16.53 -11.71 -1.42
CA GLU A 184 16.40 -12.50 -2.65
C GLU A 184 14.97 -12.56 -3.17
N VAL A 185 13.97 -12.48 -2.27
CA VAL A 185 12.54 -12.56 -2.58
C VAL A 185 11.76 -11.38 -2.01
N VAL A 186 10.58 -11.13 -2.57
CA VAL A 186 9.59 -10.20 -2.01
C VAL A 186 9.12 -10.75 -0.66
N GLY A 187 9.33 -9.99 0.40
CA GLY A 187 9.06 -10.44 1.77
C GLY A 187 8.97 -9.30 2.78
N GLY A 188 9.23 -9.60 4.06
CA GLY A 188 9.13 -8.62 5.15
C GLY A 188 10.02 -7.39 4.97
N ALA A 189 11.24 -7.57 4.46
CA ALA A 189 12.13 -6.46 4.14
C ALA A 189 11.56 -5.58 3.02
N THR A 190 10.87 -6.17 2.05
CA THR A 190 10.19 -5.43 0.98
C THR A 190 9.06 -4.57 1.54
N ILE A 191 8.20 -5.14 2.41
CA ILE A 191 7.12 -4.39 3.06
C ILE A 191 7.68 -3.17 3.81
N SER A 192 8.71 -3.37 4.65
CA SER A 192 9.30 -2.29 5.44
C SER A 192 9.83 -1.17 4.55
N ARG A 193 10.55 -1.50 3.47
CA ARG A 193 11.09 -0.51 2.53
C ARG A 193 9.99 0.22 1.76
N PHE A 194 8.98 -0.50 1.29
CA PHE A 194 7.83 0.09 0.61
C PHE A 194 7.04 1.01 1.55
N PHE A 195 6.92 0.63 2.81
CA PHE A 195 6.31 1.47 3.83
C PHE A 195 7.09 2.77 4.04
N GLU A 196 8.41 2.70 4.24
CA GLU A 196 9.27 3.87 4.39
C GLU A 196 9.24 4.79 3.16
N LEU A 197 9.28 4.20 1.95
CA LEU A 197 9.14 4.92 0.70
C LEU A 197 7.79 5.65 0.63
N HIS A 198 6.70 4.96 0.95
CA HIS A 198 5.34 5.46 0.82
C HIS A 198 5.00 6.57 1.82
N ILE A 199 5.44 6.46 3.08
CA ILE A 199 5.04 7.41 4.12
C ILE A 199 6.04 8.55 4.36
N ILE A 200 7.31 8.38 4.00
CA ILE A 200 8.36 9.36 4.29
C ILE A 200 8.98 9.89 2.99
N LEU A 201 9.70 9.04 2.26
CA LEU A 201 10.62 9.49 1.21
C LEU A 201 9.86 10.09 0.02
N LEU A 202 8.88 9.38 -0.53
CA LEU A 202 8.13 9.85 -1.69
C LEU A 202 7.24 11.06 -1.35
N PRO A 203 6.48 11.10 -0.24
CA PRO A 203 5.73 12.30 0.14
C PRO A 203 6.62 13.51 0.37
N ALA A 204 7.77 13.37 1.04
CA ALA A 204 8.72 14.47 1.26
C ALA A 204 9.27 14.99 -0.06
N ALA A 205 9.64 14.10 -0.98
CA ALA A 205 10.11 14.48 -2.33
C ALA A 205 9.01 15.20 -3.13
N ILE A 206 7.76 14.73 -3.06
CA ILE A 206 6.62 15.39 -3.71
C ILE A 206 6.39 16.78 -3.12
N ILE A 207 6.37 16.93 -1.80
CA ILE A 207 6.16 18.23 -1.14
C ILE A 207 7.25 19.22 -1.57
N ALA A 208 8.51 18.82 -1.56
CA ALA A 208 9.62 19.67 -1.98
C ALA A 208 9.51 20.07 -3.46
N LEU A 209 9.25 19.09 -4.34
CA LEU A 209 9.14 19.32 -5.78
C LEU A 209 7.87 20.10 -6.14
N LEU A 210 6.75 19.88 -5.43
CA LEU A 210 5.52 20.63 -5.59
C LEU A 210 5.72 22.11 -5.19
N GLY A 211 6.42 22.36 -4.09
CA GLY A 211 6.81 23.71 -3.69
C GLY A 211 7.60 24.42 -4.79
N PHE A 212 8.59 23.74 -5.37
CA PHE A 212 9.35 24.27 -6.53
C PHE A 212 8.44 24.49 -7.75
N HIS A 213 7.59 23.53 -8.10
CA HIS A 213 6.66 23.63 -9.23
C HIS A 213 5.72 24.83 -9.10
N LEU A 214 5.10 24.99 -7.93
CA LEU A 214 4.21 26.13 -7.65
C LEU A 214 4.96 27.46 -7.65
N LEU A 215 6.20 27.50 -7.16
CA LEU A 215 7.06 28.68 -7.24
C LEU A 215 7.34 29.06 -8.69
N MET A 216 7.66 28.11 -9.57
CA MET A 216 7.86 28.37 -11.00
C MET A 216 6.58 28.88 -11.66
N VAL A 217 5.42 28.29 -11.31
CA VAL A 217 4.10 28.79 -11.80
C VAL A 217 3.82 30.20 -11.29
N GLN A 218 4.24 30.55 -10.06
CA GLN A 218 4.07 31.89 -9.51
C GLN A 218 4.96 32.91 -10.23
N ILE A 219 6.22 32.55 -10.53
CA ILE A 219 7.19 33.44 -11.19
C ILE A 219 6.81 33.67 -12.65
N HIS A 220 6.51 32.62 -13.41
CA HIS A 220 6.28 32.71 -14.86
C HIS A 220 4.81 32.95 -15.24
N GLY A 221 3.89 32.83 -14.27
CA GLY A 221 2.44 32.94 -14.48
C GLY A 221 1.85 31.78 -15.28
N MET A 222 0.54 31.85 -15.53
CA MET A 222 -0.18 30.83 -16.30
C MET A 222 0.15 30.93 -17.79
N SER A 223 0.20 29.77 -18.46
CA SER A 223 0.38 29.71 -19.91
C SER A 223 -0.77 30.44 -20.64
N LYS A 224 -0.43 31.17 -21.70
CA LYS A 224 -1.42 31.87 -22.53
C LYS A 224 -1.52 31.18 -23.89
N PRO A 225 -2.62 30.49 -24.21
CA PRO A 225 -2.80 29.87 -25.52
C PRO A 225 -2.68 30.91 -26.64
N TYR A 226 -2.23 30.46 -27.81
CA TYR A 226 -2.05 31.33 -28.99
C TYR A 226 -3.31 32.13 -29.34
N SER A 227 -4.49 31.50 -29.23
CA SER A 227 -5.79 32.11 -29.45
C SER A 227 -6.08 33.31 -28.51
N TYR A 228 -5.57 33.27 -27.27
CA TYR A 228 -5.67 34.34 -26.30
C TYR A 228 -4.57 35.39 -26.53
N ALA A 229 -3.34 34.96 -26.78
CA ALA A 229 -2.19 35.86 -26.95
C ALA A 229 -2.34 36.79 -28.16
N ASN A 230 -3.06 36.39 -29.20
CA ASN A 230 -3.28 37.16 -30.42
C ASN A 230 -4.49 38.11 -30.37
N LYS A 231 -5.30 38.07 -29.29
CA LYS A 231 -6.38 39.03 -29.12
C LYS A 231 -5.82 40.43 -28.84
N PRO A 232 -6.47 41.49 -29.33
CA PRO A 232 -6.16 42.86 -28.91
C PRO A 232 -6.20 43.00 -27.37
N ALA A 233 -5.32 43.82 -26.80
CA ALA A 233 -5.19 43.94 -25.34
C ALA A 233 -6.54 44.20 -24.63
N ARG A 234 -7.40 45.06 -25.24
CA ARG A 234 -8.74 45.38 -24.74
C ARG A 234 -9.73 44.20 -24.70
N GLN A 235 -9.44 43.11 -25.41
CA GLN A 235 -10.28 41.90 -25.46
C GLN A 235 -9.72 40.76 -24.59
N ARG A 236 -8.54 40.95 -24.00
CA ARG A 236 -7.93 39.96 -23.10
C ARG A 236 -8.52 40.13 -21.70
N LYS A 237 -9.31 39.16 -21.27
CA LYS A 237 -9.87 39.12 -19.91
C LYS A 237 -8.98 38.25 -19.02
N SER A 238 -8.74 38.69 -17.81
CA SER A 238 -8.10 37.93 -16.75
C SER A 238 -8.90 38.05 -15.45
N ILE A 239 -8.74 37.09 -14.57
CA ILE A 239 -9.30 37.11 -13.22
C ILE A 239 -8.16 37.05 -12.21
N SER A 240 -8.37 37.61 -11.02
CA SER A 240 -7.43 37.47 -9.91
C SER A 240 -7.30 36.00 -9.47
N PHE A 241 -6.08 35.56 -9.23
CA PHE A 241 -5.87 34.21 -8.77
C PHE A 241 -6.49 33.97 -7.38
N PHE A 242 -6.20 34.84 -6.40
CA PHE A 242 -6.65 34.63 -5.02
C PHE A 242 -8.11 34.98 -4.77
N GLU A 243 -8.61 36.01 -5.47
CA GLU A 243 -9.95 36.50 -5.18
C GLU A 243 -11.05 35.76 -5.93
N GLU A 244 -10.74 35.22 -7.11
CA GLU A 244 -11.73 34.62 -7.98
C GLU A 244 -11.38 33.17 -8.38
N PHE A 245 -10.16 32.93 -8.88
CA PHE A 245 -9.79 31.59 -9.35
C PHE A 245 -9.73 30.57 -8.21
N LEU A 246 -9.04 30.90 -7.11
CA LEU A 246 -8.95 30.02 -5.94
C LEU A 246 -10.32 29.76 -5.30
N TYR A 247 -11.22 30.74 -5.33
CA TYR A 247 -12.59 30.54 -4.85
C TYR A 247 -13.34 29.49 -5.67
N HIS A 248 -13.22 29.52 -7.00
CA HIS A 248 -13.78 28.49 -7.86
C HIS A 248 -13.12 27.12 -7.61
N ASP A 249 -11.80 27.08 -7.40
CA ASP A 249 -11.08 25.84 -7.02
C ASP A 249 -11.65 25.24 -5.74
N LEU A 250 -11.88 26.05 -4.69
CA LEU A 250 -12.45 25.58 -3.43
C LEU A 250 -13.88 25.03 -3.58
N ILE A 251 -14.69 25.62 -4.47
CA ILE A 251 -16.01 25.06 -4.80
C ILE A 251 -15.84 23.68 -5.47
N ILE A 252 -14.95 23.57 -6.45
CA ILE A 252 -14.66 22.31 -7.15
C ILE A 252 -14.19 21.26 -6.13
N TRP A 253 -13.28 21.60 -5.22
CA TRP A 253 -12.79 20.71 -4.18
C TRP A 253 -13.90 20.22 -3.25
N SER A 254 -14.83 21.12 -2.86
CA SER A 254 -15.98 20.77 -2.02
C SER A 254 -16.90 19.76 -2.72
N VAL A 255 -17.17 19.97 -4.00
CA VAL A 255 -17.96 19.05 -4.83
C VAL A 255 -17.25 17.71 -4.99
N LEU A 256 -15.95 17.74 -5.30
CA LEU A 256 -15.14 16.52 -5.46
C LEU A 256 -15.03 15.73 -4.15
N MET A 257 -14.96 16.41 -2.99
CA MET A 257 -14.98 15.72 -1.70
C MET A 257 -16.31 14.98 -1.51
N GLY A 258 -17.44 15.64 -1.81
CA GLY A 258 -18.75 14.98 -1.75
C GLY A 258 -18.85 13.77 -2.69
N VAL A 259 -18.38 13.90 -3.93
CA VAL A 259 -18.35 12.80 -4.91
C VAL A 259 -17.44 11.67 -4.42
N LEU A 260 -16.24 11.98 -3.91
CA LEU A 260 -15.29 11.02 -3.39
C LEU A 260 -15.88 10.21 -2.23
N VAL A 261 -16.52 10.88 -1.27
CA VAL A 261 -17.19 10.20 -0.15
C VAL A 261 -18.32 9.32 -0.64
N LEU A 262 -19.13 9.79 -1.60
CA LEU A 262 -20.21 8.99 -2.18
C LEU A 262 -19.70 7.74 -2.91
N ILE A 263 -18.61 7.85 -3.66
CA ILE A 263 -17.98 6.71 -4.33
C ILE A 263 -17.44 5.73 -3.28
N ALA A 264 -16.68 6.20 -2.31
CA ALA A 264 -16.09 5.38 -1.25
C ALA A 264 -17.16 4.66 -0.40
N TRP A 265 -18.30 5.30 -0.21
CA TRP A 265 -19.43 4.76 0.52
C TRP A 265 -20.19 3.66 -0.23
N ASN A 266 -20.47 3.88 -1.52
CA ASN A 266 -21.24 2.93 -2.33
C ASN A 266 -20.36 1.80 -2.88
N PHE A 267 -19.08 2.06 -3.07
CA PHE A 267 -18.09 1.12 -3.62
C PHE A 267 -16.88 1.04 -2.68
N PRO A 268 -17.03 0.47 -1.47
CA PRO A 268 -15.93 0.36 -0.52
C PRO A 268 -14.82 -0.50 -1.10
N TRP A 269 -13.57 -0.10 -0.81
CA TRP A 269 -12.41 -0.82 -1.31
C TRP A 269 -12.20 -2.11 -0.51
N GLY A 270 -12.33 -3.26 -1.16
CA GLY A 270 -12.16 -4.57 -0.55
C GLY A 270 -10.73 -4.85 -0.10
N LEU A 271 -10.56 -5.82 0.79
CA LEU A 271 -9.28 -6.43 1.13
C LEU A 271 -9.31 -7.86 0.61
N GLY A 272 -8.31 -8.25 -0.19
CA GLY A 272 -8.14 -9.61 -0.69
C GLY A 272 -7.68 -10.57 0.41
N PRO A 273 -7.59 -11.87 0.12
CA PRO A 273 -6.98 -12.85 1.04
C PRO A 273 -5.52 -12.48 1.31
N GLN A 274 -5.02 -12.84 2.49
CA GLN A 274 -3.62 -12.61 2.86
C GLN A 274 -2.68 -13.28 1.85
N ALA A 275 -1.60 -12.59 1.48
CA ALA A 275 -0.61 -13.12 0.56
C ALA A 275 0.04 -14.40 1.10
N ASP A 276 0.06 -15.42 0.25
CA ASP A 276 0.81 -16.66 0.48
C ASP A 276 1.92 -16.76 -0.58
N ALA A 277 3.17 -16.72 -0.13
CA ALA A 277 4.33 -16.80 -1.02
C ALA A 277 4.43 -18.12 -1.79
N PHE A 278 3.72 -19.16 -1.33
CA PHE A 278 3.67 -20.49 -1.97
C PHE A 278 2.46 -20.65 -2.89
N ALA A 279 1.51 -19.71 -2.86
CA ALA A 279 0.38 -19.78 -3.75
C ALA A 279 0.85 -19.65 -5.20
N PRO A 280 0.28 -20.39 -6.15
CA PRO A 280 0.43 -20.07 -7.55
C PRO A 280 -0.16 -18.66 -7.78
N ALA A 281 0.46 -17.93 -8.69
CA ALA A 281 -0.06 -16.62 -9.06
C ALA A 281 -1.53 -16.75 -9.51
N PRO A 282 -2.46 -15.93 -9.00
CA PRO A 282 -3.85 -15.96 -9.45
C PRO A 282 -3.94 -15.76 -10.95
N GLU A 283 -4.86 -16.48 -11.59
CA GLU A 283 -5.10 -16.28 -13.03
C GLU A 283 -5.54 -14.85 -13.31
N GLY A 284 -4.96 -14.24 -14.35
CA GLY A 284 -5.36 -12.92 -14.80
C GLY A 284 -4.93 -11.76 -13.92
N ILE A 285 -3.81 -11.89 -13.17
CA ILE A 285 -3.21 -10.76 -12.43
C ILE A 285 -3.01 -9.58 -13.37
N LYS A 286 -3.55 -8.44 -12.97
CA LYS A 286 -3.43 -7.17 -13.69
C LYS A 286 -2.92 -6.11 -12.73
N PRO A 287 -1.99 -5.23 -13.19
CA PRO A 287 -1.58 -4.08 -12.40
C PRO A 287 -2.71 -3.05 -12.34
N GLU A 288 -2.52 -2.02 -11.52
CA GLU A 288 -3.40 -0.86 -11.50
C GLU A 288 -3.57 -0.25 -12.91
N TRP A 289 -4.75 0.33 -13.18
CA TRP A 289 -5.14 0.80 -14.52
C TRP A 289 -4.14 1.75 -15.17
N TYR A 290 -3.42 2.54 -14.38
CA TYR A 290 -2.43 3.50 -14.87
C TYR A 290 -1.09 2.87 -15.25
N PHE A 291 -0.88 1.60 -14.95
CA PHE A 291 0.23 0.77 -15.46
C PHE A 291 -0.23 -0.21 -16.55
N MET A 292 -1.54 -0.40 -16.71
CA MET A 292 -2.10 -1.42 -17.60
C MET A 292 -1.64 -1.24 -19.05
N PHE A 293 -1.53 0.00 -19.54
CA PHE A 293 -1.08 0.26 -20.92
C PHE A 293 0.32 -0.27 -21.20
N MET A 294 1.24 -0.15 -20.24
CA MET A 294 2.61 -0.71 -20.37
C MET A 294 2.58 -2.23 -20.27
N PHE A 295 1.88 -2.75 -19.25
CA PHE A 295 1.76 -4.18 -19.02
C PHE A 295 1.16 -4.91 -20.23
N GLN A 296 0.09 -4.39 -20.80
CA GLN A 296 -0.53 -4.97 -22.00
C GLN A 296 0.37 -4.86 -23.23
N ALA A 297 1.09 -3.74 -23.37
CA ALA A 297 2.00 -3.58 -24.49
C ALA A 297 3.22 -4.50 -24.41
N LEU A 298 3.76 -4.77 -23.21
CA LEU A 298 4.88 -5.69 -23.02
C LEU A 298 4.55 -7.09 -23.50
N LYS A 299 3.31 -7.55 -23.35
CA LYS A 299 2.86 -8.88 -23.87
C LYS A 299 2.94 -9.00 -25.41
N LEU A 300 2.95 -7.89 -26.13
CA LEU A 300 3.02 -7.89 -27.61
C LEU A 300 4.45 -8.03 -28.14
N PHE A 301 5.46 -7.89 -27.28
CA PHE A 301 6.84 -8.07 -27.71
C PHE A 301 7.14 -9.57 -27.84
N PRO A 302 7.78 -10.02 -28.94
CA PRO A 302 8.25 -11.40 -29.06
C PRO A 302 9.35 -11.69 -28.03
N ALA A 303 9.57 -12.96 -27.71
CA ALA A 303 10.59 -13.35 -26.72
C ALA A 303 11.97 -12.76 -27.02
N HIS A 304 12.33 -12.65 -28.29
CA HIS A 304 13.62 -12.07 -28.73
C HIS A 304 13.42 -11.14 -29.93
N ILE A 305 14.18 -10.04 -29.95
CA ILE A 305 14.32 -9.11 -31.09
C ILE A 305 15.79 -9.02 -31.41
N GLY A 306 16.22 -9.83 -32.39
CA GLY A 306 17.65 -10.00 -32.69
C GLY A 306 18.39 -10.61 -31.49
N PRO A 307 19.49 -10.00 -31.01
CA PRO A 307 20.26 -10.51 -29.85
C PRO A 307 19.65 -10.10 -28.49
N PHE A 308 18.59 -9.31 -28.47
CA PHE A 308 18.00 -8.75 -27.24
C PHE A 308 16.72 -9.47 -26.86
N GLU A 309 16.47 -9.61 -25.57
CA GLU A 309 15.19 -10.06 -25.03
C GLU A 309 14.10 -9.02 -25.34
N GLY A 310 12.94 -9.48 -25.81
CA GLY A 310 11.85 -8.60 -26.22
C GLY A 310 11.31 -7.74 -25.08
N GLU A 311 11.29 -8.27 -23.87
CA GLU A 311 10.90 -7.55 -22.66
C GLU A 311 11.82 -6.34 -22.41
N VAL A 312 13.15 -6.53 -22.48
CA VAL A 312 14.15 -5.45 -22.33
C VAL A 312 13.93 -4.37 -23.38
N VAL A 313 13.71 -4.77 -24.65
CA VAL A 313 13.42 -3.81 -25.72
C VAL A 313 12.13 -3.02 -25.45
N GLY A 314 11.10 -3.69 -24.97
CA GLY A 314 9.84 -3.05 -24.57
C GLY A 314 10.04 -2.02 -23.46
N ILE A 315 10.70 -2.39 -22.38
CA ILE A 315 11.00 -1.51 -21.22
C ILE A 315 11.81 -0.30 -21.69
N MET A 316 12.87 -0.51 -22.48
CA MET A 316 13.71 0.57 -23.00
C MET A 316 12.93 1.50 -23.94
N THR A 317 11.99 0.97 -24.71
CA THR A 317 11.08 1.79 -25.56
C THR A 317 10.23 2.72 -24.72
N PHE A 318 9.65 2.25 -23.61
CA PHE A 318 8.90 3.11 -22.69
C PHE A 318 9.78 4.13 -21.98
N ALA A 319 10.96 3.72 -21.52
CA ALA A 319 11.93 4.63 -20.89
C ALA A 319 12.34 5.75 -21.84
N LEU A 320 12.69 5.41 -23.08
CA LEU A 320 13.04 6.39 -24.12
C LEU A 320 11.85 7.30 -24.45
N GLY A 321 10.65 6.76 -24.60
CA GLY A 321 9.43 7.51 -24.81
C GLY A 321 9.18 8.52 -23.69
N GLY A 322 9.35 8.13 -22.44
CA GLY A 322 9.27 8.99 -21.27
C GLY A 322 10.31 10.12 -21.28
N VAL A 323 11.56 9.81 -21.62
CA VAL A 323 12.64 10.82 -21.77
C VAL A 323 12.31 11.81 -22.89
N VAL A 324 11.88 11.33 -24.05
CA VAL A 324 11.47 12.20 -25.17
C VAL A 324 10.32 13.11 -24.76
N TRP A 325 9.34 12.59 -24.00
CA TRP A 325 8.23 13.38 -23.47
C TRP A 325 8.69 14.43 -22.45
N ALA A 326 9.56 14.06 -21.50
CA ALA A 326 10.10 14.99 -20.51
C ALA A 326 10.89 16.13 -21.17
N LEU A 327 11.63 15.82 -22.21
CA LEU A 327 12.49 16.79 -22.94
C LEU A 327 11.76 17.58 -24.02
N VAL A 328 10.44 17.46 -24.17
CA VAL A 328 9.66 18.17 -25.18
C VAL A 328 9.89 19.69 -25.23
N PRO A 329 10.13 20.42 -24.10
CA PRO A 329 10.41 21.86 -24.15
C PRO A 329 11.61 22.23 -25.01
N PHE A 330 12.60 21.33 -25.13
CA PHE A 330 13.88 21.61 -25.78
C PHE A 330 13.90 21.28 -27.27
N TRP A 331 12.97 20.44 -27.76
CA TRP A 331 12.97 20.04 -29.17
C TRP A 331 11.69 20.43 -29.94
N GLU A 332 10.58 20.68 -29.27
CA GLU A 332 9.27 20.98 -29.93
C GLU A 332 9.33 22.25 -30.76
N ASN A 333 10.00 23.30 -30.28
CA ASN A 333 9.97 24.63 -30.89
C ASN A 333 11.16 24.93 -31.83
N ILE A 334 11.90 23.91 -32.28
CA ILE A 334 13.04 24.09 -33.20
C ILE A 334 12.54 24.57 -34.57
N ASN A 335 11.50 23.94 -35.10
CA ASN A 335 10.88 24.33 -36.37
C ASN A 335 9.42 23.85 -36.47
N ARG A 336 8.74 24.16 -37.58
CA ARG A 336 7.35 23.76 -37.80
C ARG A 336 7.15 22.24 -37.87
N PHE A 337 8.15 21.51 -38.33
CA PHE A 337 8.09 20.04 -38.40
C PHE A 337 8.12 19.44 -37.00
N THR A 338 9.08 19.84 -36.16
CA THR A 338 9.19 19.35 -34.79
C THR A 338 7.95 19.68 -33.96
N SER A 339 7.34 20.85 -34.15
CA SER A 339 6.09 21.20 -33.49
C SER A 339 4.90 20.34 -33.92
N ARG A 340 4.81 19.97 -35.22
CA ARG A 340 3.79 19.02 -35.71
C ARG A 340 4.06 17.61 -35.17
N LEU A 341 5.32 17.18 -35.21
CA LEU A 341 5.75 15.87 -34.67
C LEU A 341 5.37 15.73 -33.18
N ALA A 342 5.62 16.75 -32.36
CA ALA A 342 5.23 16.76 -30.96
C ALA A 342 3.72 16.61 -30.79
N ASN A 343 2.91 17.32 -31.59
CA ASN A 343 1.45 17.19 -31.51
C ASN A 343 1.00 15.76 -31.83
N TRP A 344 1.54 15.17 -32.91
CA TRP A 344 1.22 13.79 -33.27
C TRP A 344 1.70 12.81 -32.19
N PHE A 345 2.89 13.01 -31.64
CA PHE A 345 3.41 12.20 -30.53
C PHE A 345 2.44 12.23 -29.33
N GLY A 346 1.95 13.41 -28.96
CA GLY A 346 0.98 13.54 -27.86
C GLY A 346 -0.37 12.86 -28.13
N VAL A 347 -0.89 12.98 -29.37
CA VAL A 347 -2.15 12.32 -29.76
C VAL A 347 -1.97 10.81 -29.77
N VAL A 348 -0.89 10.31 -30.38
CA VAL A 348 -0.59 8.87 -30.42
C VAL A 348 -0.38 8.32 -29.02
N ALA A 349 0.36 9.03 -28.14
CA ALA A 349 0.56 8.62 -26.75
C ALA A 349 -0.77 8.53 -25.98
N ALA A 350 -1.66 9.52 -26.13
CA ALA A 350 -2.97 9.50 -25.48
C ALA A 350 -3.84 8.33 -25.98
N LEU A 351 -3.91 8.14 -27.29
CA LEU A 351 -4.66 7.01 -27.89
C LEU A 351 -4.07 5.66 -27.51
N PHE A 352 -2.74 5.56 -27.45
CA PHE A 352 -2.03 4.36 -27.03
C PHE A 352 -2.35 4.01 -25.56
N ILE A 353 -2.23 4.98 -24.64
CA ILE A 353 -2.55 4.76 -23.22
C ILE A 353 -3.99 4.30 -23.06
N ILE A 354 -4.95 5.02 -23.67
CA ILE A 354 -6.36 4.67 -23.57
C ILE A 354 -6.64 3.32 -24.22
N GLY A 355 -6.14 3.09 -25.44
CA GLY A 355 -6.39 1.88 -26.20
C GLY A 355 -5.81 0.63 -25.55
N MET A 356 -4.55 0.69 -25.09
CA MET A 356 -3.89 -0.44 -24.42
C MET A 356 -4.48 -0.71 -23.03
N THR A 357 -4.86 0.33 -22.29
CA THR A 357 -5.59 0.14 -21.02
C THR A 357 -6.93 -0.55 -21.26
N ALA A 358 -7.72 -0.06 -22.22
CA ALA A 358 -9.01 -0.66 -22.56
C ALA A 358 -8.85 -2.12 -23.02
N TRP A 359 -7.88 -2.39 -23.91
CA TRP A 359 -7.58 -3.75 -24.37
C TRP A 359 -7.23 -4.67 -23.19
N GLY A 360 -6.33 -4.25 -22.30
CA GLY A 360 -5.93 -5.05 -21.14
C GLY A 360 -7.08 -5.42 -20.19
N TYR A 361 -8.15 -4.61 -20.14
CA TYR A 361 -9.36 -4.94 -19.37
C TYR A 361 -10.40 -5.75 -20.16
N LEU A 362 -10.47 -5.60 -21.49
CA LEU A 362 -11.40 -6.33 -22.34
C LEU A 362 -10.92 -7.75 -22.68
N GLU A 363 -9.62 -7.98 -22.61
CA GLU A 363 -9.03 -9.31 -22.80
C GLU A 363 -9.48 -10.22 -21.65
N SER A 364 -10.24 -11.27 -21.98
CA SER A 364 -10.60 -12.32 -21.01
C SER A 364 -9.32 -12.95 -20.45
N PRO A 365 -9.31 -13.45 -19.21
CA PRO A 365 -8.18 -14.20 -18.70
C PRO A 365 -8.01 -15.47 -19.58
N GLU A 366 -7.16 -15.38 -20.58
CA GLU A 366 -6.68 -16.58 -21.27
C GLU A 366 -5.71 -17.29 -20.34
N ALA A 367 -5.78 -18.62 -20.35
CA ALA A 367 -4.82 -19.47 -19.69
C ALA A 367 -3.38 -19.01 -19.99
N PRO A 368 -2.45 -19.14 -19.06
CA PRO A 368 -1.08 -18.66 -19.21
C PRO A 368 -0.53 -19.11 -20.56
N LEU A 369 0.08 -18.18 -21.32
CA LEU A 369 0.77 -18.48 -22.57
C LEU A 369 1.82 -19.54 -22.28
N GLY A 370 1.36 -20.79 -22.40
CA GLY A 370 2.20 -21.96 -22.37
C GLY A 370 3.20 -21.84 -23.52
N GLY A 371 4.45 -21.91 -23.19
CA GLY A 371 5.50 -22.15 -24.15
C GLY A 371 5.09 -23.31 -25.05
N ALA A 372 5.15 -23.12 -26.36
CA ALA A 372 4.90 -24.11 -27.37
C ALA A 372 5.69 -25.39 -27.10
N GLY A 373 5.02 -26.50 -26.99
CA GLY A 373 5.68 -27.82 -27.05
C GLY A 373 4.87 -28.97 -26.53
N GLY A 374 4.18 -29.67 -27.41
CA GLY A 374 3.96 -31.11 -27.34
C GLY A 374 2.67 -31.60 -26.70
N GLY A 375 1.74 -32.00 -27.58
CA GLY A 375 0.53 -32.73 -27.25
C GLY A 375 0.77 -34.10 -26.60
N GLY A 376 -0.24 -34.60 -25.89
CA GLY A 376 -0.27 -35.96 -25.35
C GLY A 376 -1.53 -36.23 -24.55
N THR A 377 -2.51 -36.67 -25.24
CA THR A 377 -3.63 -37.60 -24.94
C THR A 377 -3.72 -38.15 -23.51
N GLY A 378 -4.97 -38.20 -23.07
CA GLY A 378 -5.46 -38.72 -21.82
C GLY A 378 -5.05 -40.16 -21.46
N GLY A 379 -5.11 -40.41 -20.17
CA GLY A 379 -4.92 -41.77 -19.63
C GLY A 379 -5.47 -41.87 -18.22
N ASN A 380 -6.55 -42.60 -18.08
CA ASN A 380 -7.08 -43.19 -16.86
C ASN A 380 -5.98 -43.88 -16.08
N GLY A 381 -5.76 -43.56 -14.83
CA GLY A 381 -4.81 -44.24 -14.00
C GLY A 381 -5.35 -44.55 -12.61
N THR A 382 -5.69 -45.77 -12.46
CA THR A 382 -5.91 -46.62 -11.28
C THR A 382 -5.09 -46.23 -10.05
N ALA A 383 -5.79 -46.23 -8.90
CA ALA A 383 -5.23 -46.23 -7.57
C ALA A 383 -4.25 -47.42 -7.36
N VAL A 384 -3.02 -47.11 -7.00
CA VAL A 384 -2.06 -48.12 -6.52
C VAL A 384 -1.60 -47.76 -5.11
N ALA A 385 -1.70 -48.77 -4.27
CA ALA A 385 -1.45 -48.86 -2.84
C ALA A 385 -0.27 -48.01 -2.32
N GLN A 386 -0.57 -47.16 -1.34
CA GLN A 386 0.41 -46.58 -0.42
C GLN A 386 0.71 -47.58 0.70
N THR A 387 1.84 -48.20 0.66
CA THR A 387 2.47 -48.78 1.88
C THR A 387 3.96 -49.05 1.58
N GLN A 388 4.85 -48.41 2.33
CA GLN A 388 6.30 -48.60 2.43
C GLN A 388 7.25 -47.50 1.91
N GLN A 389 6.99 -46.20 2.11
CA GLN A 389 7.99 -45.17 1.78
C GLN A 389 8.26 -44.14 2.87
N SER A 390 7.70 -44.26 4.08
CA SER A 390 7.82 -43.22 5.13
C SER A 390 9.16 -43.22 5.90
N GLN A 391 9.98 -44.28 5.79
CA GLN A 391 11.23 -44.40 6.56
C GLN A 391 12.44 -43.69 5.93
N ASP A 392 12.40 -43.39 4.63
CA ASP A 392 13.54 -42.77 3.91
C ASP A 392 13.43 -41.24 3.77
N GLY A 393 12.30 -40.63 4.10
CA GLY A 393 12.04 -39.17 3.91
C GLY A 393 12.77 -38.25 4.89
N GLU A 394 12.95 -38.71 6.16
CA GLU A 394 13.61 -37.89 7.18
C GLU A 394 15.09 -37.63 6.89
N PRO A 395 15.92 -38.63 6.53
CA PRO A 395 17.31 -38.38 6.13
C PRO A 395 17.43 -37.46 4.91
N LEU A 396 16.56 -37.66 3.91
CA LEU A 396 16.54 -36.83 2.71
C LEU A 396 16.18 -35.38 3.02
N PHE A 397 15.21 -35.14 3.90
CA PHE A 397 14.86 -33.80 4.37
C PHE A 397 16.02 -33.15 5.13
N LYS A 398 16.62 -33.85 6.08
CA LYS A 398 17.73 -33.31 6.88
C LYS A 398 18.94 -32.95 6.02
N GLN A 399 19.23 -33.74 4.99
CA GLN A 399 20.38 -33.51 4.12
C GLN A 399 20.16 -32.39 3.12
N ASN A 400 18.96 -32.23 2.57
CA ASN A 400 18.71 -31.37 1.42
C ASN A 400 17.83 -30.14 1.70
N CYS A 401 17.00 -30.19 2.76
CA CYS A 401 15.98 -29.16 3.01
C CYS A 401 16.20 -28.43 4.33
N ALA A 402 16.68 -29.09 5.38
CA ALA A 402 16.76 -28.52 6.74
C ALA A 402 17.73 -27.36 6.90
N ALA A 403 18.64 -27.12 5.95
CA ALA A 403 19.52 -25.96 5.95
C ALA A 403 18.75 -24.66 5.68
N CYS A 404 17.64 -24.75 4.92
CA CYS A 404 16.85 -23.59 4.52
C CYS A 404 15.43 -23.61 5.10
N HIS A 405 14.88 -24.78 5.46
CA HIS A 405 13.51 -24.95 5.93
C HIS A 405 13.46 -25.58 7.31
N SER A 406 12.49 -25.14 8.14
CA SER A 406 12.14 -25.80 9.39
C SER A 406 10.79 -26.51 9.28
N ILE A 407 10.46 -27.36 10.27
CA ILE A 407 9.14 -27.96 10.46
C ILE A 407 8.64 -27.51 11.84
N GLY A 408 7.86 -26.44 11.90
CA GLY A 408 7.33 -25.89 13.15
C GLY A 408 8.31 -25.03 13.96
N GLY A 409 9.50 -24.74 13.41
CA GLY A 409 10.52 -23.88 14.04
C GLY A 409 10.52 -22.44 13.54
N GLY A 410 9.57 -22.07 12.65
CA GLY A 410 9.50 -20.77 12.00
C GLY A 410 10.39 -20.67 10.74
N PRO A 411 10.26 -19.62 9.93
CA PRO A 411 11.00 -19.46 8.68
C PRO A 411 12.50 -19.27 8.92
N LEU A 412 13.32 -19.97 8.13
CA LEU A 412 14.78 -19.81 8.05
C LEU A 412 15.16 -19.01 6.79
N ALA A 413 16.04 -19.53 5.93
CA ALA A 413 16.29 -18.98 4.60
C ALA A 413 15.09 -19.23 3.66
N GLY A 414 14.33 -20.28 3.91
CA GLY A 414 13.04 -20.62 3.31
C GLY A 414 11.94 -20.66 4.37
N PRO A 415 10.69 -20.79 3.94
CA PRO A 415 9.54 -20.82 4.84
C PRO A 415 9.49 -22.09 5.69
N ASP A 416 8.74 -22.02 6.80
CA ASP A 416 8.42 -23.18 7.63
C ASP A 416 7.47 -24.11 6.87
N LEU A 417 7.82 -25.41 6.83
CA LEU A 417 7.10 -26.42 6.07
C LEU A 417 6.04 -27.18 6.87
N LYS A 418 5.78 -26.80 8.14
CA LYS A 418 4.72 -27.43 8.94
C LYS A 418 3.36 -27.23 8.30
N GLY A 419 2.65 -28.33 8.02
CA GLY A 419 1.33 -28.33 7.39
C GLY A 419 1.34 -27.88 5.92
N VAL A 420 2.49 -27.91 5.24
CA VAL A 420 2.56 -27.59 3.81
C VAL A 420 1.79 -28.62 2.97
N THR A 421 1.76 -29.88 3.41
CA THR A 421 1.01 -30.99 2.79
C THR A 421 -0.50 -30.86 2.90
N ASP A 422 -1.00 -30.06 3.86
CA ASP A 422 -2.43 -29.80 4.03
C ASP A 422 -2.90 -28.64 3.17
N LYS A 423 -1.96 -27.76 2.84
CA LYS A 423 -2.23 -26.52 2.08
C LYS A 423 -2.10 -26.72 0.57
N ARG A 424 -1.46 -27.81 0.12
CA ARG A 424 -1.13 -28.05 -1.28
C ARG A 424 -1.30 -29.52 -1.65
N ASP A 425 -1.64 -29.72 -2.92
CA ASP A 425 -1.72 -31.03 -3.52
C ASP A 425 -0.34 -31.72 -3.52
N MET A 426 -0.32 -33.02 -3.18
CA MET A 426 0.91 -33.80 -3.05
C MET A 426 1.66 -33.94 -4.37
N ASP A 427 0.96 -34.10 -5.48
CA ASP A 427 1.57 -34.24 -6.80
C ASP A 427 2.18 -32.93 -7.27
N TRP A 428 1.52 -31.80 -6.98
CA TRP A 428 2.07 -30.47 -7.22
C TRP A 428 3.34 -30.23 -6.40
N LEU A 429 3.33 -30.56 -5.11
CA LEU A 429 4.50 -30.41 -4.21
C LEU A 429 5.67 -31.28 -4.68
N ALA A 430 5.41 -32.52 -5.11
CA ALA A 430 6.45 -33.39 -5.63
C ALA A 430 7.11 -32.83 -6.88
N GLN A 431 6.31 -32.35 -7.84
CA GLN A 431 6.82 -31.69 -9.04
C GLN A 431 7.61 -30.41 -8.72
N PHE A 432 7.13 -29.60 -7.76
CA PHE A 432 7.79 -28.39 -7.34
C PHE A 432 9.16 -28.66 -6.68
N ILE A 433 9.29 -29.71 -5.86
CA ILE A 433 10.58 -30.10 -5.25
C ILE A 433 11.58 -30.52 -6.33
N VAL A 434 11.14 -31.25 -7.35
CA VAL A 434 12.01 -31.73 -8.46
C VAL A 434 12.39 -30.59 -9.40
N ASN A 435 11.47 -29.69 -9.68
CA ASN A 435 11.68 -28.56 -10.61
C ASN A 435 11.05 -27.28 -10.07
N PRO A 436 11.72 -26.57 -9.16
CA PRO A 436 11.20 -25.40 -8.47
C PRO A 436 11.16 -24.13 -9.33
N GLU A 437 10.57 -24.19 -10.53
CA GLU A 437 10.44 -23.07 -11.45
C GLU A 437 9.61 -21.94 -10.83
N GLY A 438 10.08 -20.71 -10.99
CA GLY A 438 9.41 -19.51 -10.47
C GLY A 438 9.61 -19.26 -8.97
N SER A 439 10.50 -20.00 -8.31
CA SER A 439 10.88 -19.82 -6.90
C SER A 439 12.40 -19.64 -6.75
N ASN A 440 12.84 -19.16 -5.59
CA ASN A 440 14.27 -19.05 -5.25
C ASN A 440 14.83 -20.36 -4.65
N MET A 441 14.05 -21.42 -4.62
CA MET A 441 14.52 -22.72 -4.20
C MET A 441 15.48 -23.28 -5.28
N PRO A 442 16.73 -23.61 -4.95
CA PRO A 442 17.64 -24.17 -5.93
C PRO A 442 17.18 -25.55 -6.36
N LYS A 443 17.38 -25.90 -7.64
CA LYS A 443 17.16 -27.27 -8.09
C LYS A 443 18.17 -28.20 -7.42
N LEU A 444 17.66 -29.17 -6.67
CA LEU A 444 18.47 -30.09 -5.89
C LEU A 444 18.96 -31.23 -6.76
N PRO A 445 20.29 -31.40 -6.97
CA PRO A 445 20.81 -32.54 -7.72
C PRO A 445 20.56 -33.84 -6.98
N GLY A 446 19.97 -34.82 -7.68
CA GLY A 446 19.72 -36.14 -7.14
C GLY A 446 18.36 -36.33 -6.43
N ILE A 447 17.51 -35.35 -6.42
CA ILE A 447 16.12 -35.44 -5.97
C ILE A 447 15.22 -35.66 -7.19
N GLY A 448 14.67 -36.85 -7.33
CA GLY A 448 13.65 -37.20 -8.32
C GLY A 448 12.25 -37.28 -7.70
N ASP A 449 11.26 -37.74 -8.47
CA ASP A 449 9.86 -37.80 -8.00
C ASP A 449 9.69 -38.75 -6.79
N ALA A 450 10.45 -39.87 -6.74
CA ALA A 450 10.38 -40.79 -5.63
C ALA A 450 10.93 -40.21 -4.33
N GLU A 451 12.08 -39.54 -4.38
CA GLU A 451 12.69 -38.86 -3.25
C GLU A 451 11.85 -37.67 -2.77
N ALA A 452 11.28 -36.92 -3.70
CA ALA A 452 10.37 -35.81 -3.37
C ALA A 452 9.12 -36.30 -2.64
N ARG A 453 8.52 -37.43 -3.07
CA ARG A 453 7.36 -38.04 -2.39
C ARG A 453 7.73 -38.59 -1.02
N ALA A 454 8.92 -39.17 -0.85
CA ALA A 454 9.41 -39.61 0.45
C ALA A 454 9.59 -38.43 1.42
N ILE A 455 10.15 -37.32 0.97
CA ILE A 455 10.25 -36.07 1.75
C ILE A 455 8.86 -35.56 2.15
N LEU A 456 7.90 -35.56 1.23
CA LEU A 456 6.53 -35.12 1.49
C LEU A 456 5.80 -36.00 2.48
N ALA A 457 5.97 -37.32 2.40
CA ALA A 457 5.43 -38.27 3.38
C ALA A 457 5.99 -38.01 4.80
N TYR A 458 7.29 -37.73 4.90
CA TYR A 458 7.90 -37.30 6.16
C TYR A 458 7.35 -35.98 6.67
N LEU A 459 7.19 -34.96 5.80
CA LEU A 459 6.60 -33.68 6.18
C LEU A 459 5.16 -33.81 6.66
N GLN A 460 4.36 -34.66 6.04
CA GLN A 460 3.00 -34.96 6.47
C GLN A 460 2.99 -35.60 7.86
N GLN A 461 3.82 -36.61 8.09
CA GLN A 461 3.95 -37.25 9.39
C GLN A 461 4.48 -36.30 10.48
N ALA A 462 5.49 -35.51 10.16
CA ALA A 462 6.07 -34.53 11.07
C ALA A 462 5.13 -33.34 11.38
N SER A 463 4.18 -33.05 10.48
CA SER A 463 3.16 -32.03 10.70
C SER A 463 1.99 -32.50 11.56
N HIS A 464 1.70 -33.79 11.60
CA HIS A 464 0.59 -34.42 12.33
C HIS A 464 1.06 -35.54 13.24
N PRO A 465 1.86 -35.26 14.28
CA PRO A 465 2.40 -36.29 15.16
C PRO A 465 1.31 -37.11 15.91
N GLU A 466 0.10 -36.58 16.05
CA GLU A 466 -1.01 -37.26 16.73
C GLU A 466 -1.66 -38.37 15.89
N GLN A 467 -1.60 -38.31 14.56
CA GLN A 467 -2.11 -39.38 13.70
C GLN A 467 -1.18 -40.59 13.66
N ALA A 468 0.12 -40.38 13.77
CA ALA A 468 1.10 -41.48 13.86
C ALA A 468 1.05 -42.19 15.22
N ALA A 469 0.76 -41.48 16.31
CA ALA A 469 0.63 -42.06 17.64
C ALA A 469 -0.68 -42.85 17.83
N SER A 470 -1.71 -42.61 17.02
CA SER A 470 -2.97 -43.36 17.10
C SER A 470 -2.91 -44.74 16.42
N GLU A 471 -2.00 -44.94 15.48
CA GLU A 471 -1.77 -46.25 14.85
C GLU A 471 -0.85 -47.17 15.68
N GLU A 472 0.09 -46.58 16.43
CA GLU A 472 1.00 -47.33 17.30
C GLU A 472 0.40 -47.63 18.69
N ALA A 473 -0.60 -46.87 19.15
CA ALA A 473 -1.29 -47.06 20.44
C ALA A 473 -2.43 -48.09 20.41
N ALA A 474 -2.74 -48.65 19.24
CA ALA A 474 -3.72 -49.75 19.13
C ALA A 474 -3.15 -51.12 19.53
N GLU A 475 -1.84 -51.26 19.74
CA GLU A 475 -1.20 -52.56 20.13
C GLU A 475 -0.74 -52.63 21.59
N THR A 476 -0.75 -51.56 22.39
CA THR A 476 -0.41 -51.66 23.82
C THR A 476 -1.40 -50.88 24.68
N GLY A 477 -2.17 -51.64 25.44
CA GLY A 477 -3.24 -51.13 26.30
C GLY A 477 -2.78 -50.32 27.49
N GLN A 478 -3.73 -49.49 27.94
CA GLN A 478 -3.81 -48.76 29.22
C GLN A 478 -2.92 -47.50 29.35
N ALA A 479 -3.51 -46.33 29.04
CA ALA A 479 -3.14 -45.06 29.65
C ALA A 479 -4.36 -44.49 30.37
N GLU A 480 -4.22 -44.27 31.68
CA GLU A 480 -5.21 -43.64 32.55
C GLU A 480 -5.63 -42.26 32.00
N THR A 481 -6.93 -42.08 31.78
CA THR A 481 -7.54 -40.80 31.55
C THR A 481 -7.54 -39.98 32.83
N VAL A 482 -6.58 -39.10 33.02
CA VAL A 482 -6.69 -38.03 34.00
C VAL A 482 -7.70 -37.02 33.42
N GLU A 483 -8.92 -36.98 33.97
CA GLU A 483 -9.89 -35.93 33.72
C GLU A 483 -9.26 -34.57 34.06
N GLU A 484 -8.98 -33.73 33.06
CA GLU A 484 -8.47 -32.39 33.26
C GLU A 484 -9.56 -31.54 33.94
N GLN A 485 -9.37 -31.23 35.22
CA GLN A 485 -10.30 -30.30 35.91
C GLN A 485 -10.35 -28.94 35.20
N PRO A 486 -11.54 -28.34 35.01
CA PRO A 486 -11.67 -27.02 34.41
C PRO A 486 -10.95 -25.98 35.28
N PHE A 487 -10.30 -25.03 34.66
CA PHE A 487 -9.70 -23.89 35.37
C PHE A 487 -10.77 -23.09 36.10
N THR A 488 -10.40 -22.58 37.27
CA THR A 488 -11.30 -21.68 38.02
C THR A 488 -11.22 -20.23 37.51
N GLN A 489 -12.25 -19.45 37.77
CA GLN A 489 -12.20 -18.00 37.46
C GLN A 489 -11.09 -17.27 38.22
N GLU A 490 -10.66 -17.81 39.36
CA GLU A 490 -9.54 -17.26 40.12
C GLU A 490 -8.22 -17.51 39.40
N ASP A 491 -8.02 -18.66 38.77
CA ASP A 491 -6.84 -18.95 37.95
C ASP A 491 -6.74 -18.00 36.76
N VAL A 492 -7.84 -17.78 36.07
CA VAL A 492 -7.92 -16.82 34.94
C VAL A 492 -7.59 -15.40 35.41
N ALA A 493 -8.22 -14.94 36.50
CA ALA A 493 -7.96 -13.61 37.05
C ALA A 493 -6.50 -13.42 37.51
N ASN A 494 -5.90 -14.45 38.09
CA ASN A 494 -4.50 -14.45 38.50
C ASN A 494 -3.57 -14.45 37.29
N GLY A 495 -3.86 -15.25 36.28
CA GLY A 495 -3.13 -15.28 35.01
C GLY A 495 -3.13 -13.93 34.30
N ARG A 496 -4.28 -13.27 34.23
CA ARG A 496 -4.40 -11.92 33.69
C ARG A 496 -3.54 -10.92 34.48
N LYS A 497 -3.55 -10.96 35.82
CA LYS A 497 -2.71 -10.06 36.66
C LYS A 497 -1.22 -10.29 36.44
N LEU A 498 -0.78 -11.53 36.30
CA LEU A 498 0.60 -11.91 35.99
C LEU A 498 0.98 -11.43 34.59
N PHE A 499 0.13 -11.67 33.60
CA PHE A 499 0.37 -11.28 32.22
C PHE A 499 0.57 -9.76 32.08
N VAL A 500 -0.33 -8.95 32.69
CA VAL A 500 -0.28 -7.47 32.61
C VAL A 500 0.69 -6.85 33.63
N GLY A 501 1.34 -7.63 34.49
CA GLY A 501 2.31 -7.15 35.46
C GLY A 501 1.71 -6.48 36.70
N ILE A 502 0.40 -6.59 36.95
CA ILE A 502 -0.23 -6.14 38.20
C ILE A 502 0.25 -6.98 39.38
N LYS A 503 0.47 -8.28 39.15
CA LYS A 503 1.11 -9.21 40.08
C LYS A 503 2.47 -9.57 39.49
N PRO A 504 3.58 -9.31 40.21
CA PRO A 504 4.91 -9.73 39.75
C PRO A 504 5.04 -11.26 39.84
N PHE A 505 5.89 -11.83 38.98
CA PHE A 505 6.29 -13.24 39.08
C PHE A 505 7.11 -13.49 40.35
N ALA A 506 6.94 -14.64 40.96
CA ALA A 506 7.57 -15.01 42.26
C ALA A 506 9.09 -14.99 42.18
N GLN A 507 9.65 -15.44 41.07
CA GLN A 507 11.10 -15.44 40.82
C GLN A 507 11.58 -14.16 40.10
N GLY A 508 10.68 -13.18 39.89
CA GLY A 508 10.97 -11.98 39.11
C GLY A 508 10.85 -12.22 37.61
N GLY A 509 11.39 -11.32 36.81
CA GLY A 509 11.27 -11.35 35.34
C GLY A 509 10.28 -10.31 34.81
N ALA A 510 10.29 -10.06 33.49
CA ALA A 510 9.45 -9.09 32.85
C ALA A 510 8.01 -9.64 32.68
N ALA A 511 7.00 -8.79 32.87
CA ALA A 511 5.62 -9.16 32.59
C ALA A 511 5.44 -9.40 31.07
N CYS A 512 4.65 -10.40 30.70
CA CYS A 512 4.47 -10.82 29.30
C CYS A 512 3.95 -9.69 28.40
N ILE A 513 3.11 -8.80 28.95
CA ILE A 513 2.57 -7.64 28.24
C ILE A 513 3.65 -6.66 27.76
N SER A 514 4.84 -6.67 28.34
CA SER A 514 5.95 -5.80 27.92
C SER A 514 6.38 -6.09 26.47
N CYS A 515 6.20 -7.32 26.02
CA CYS A 515 6.58 -7.75 24.68
C CYS A 515 5.40 -8.26 23.85
N HIS A 516 4.33 -8.78 24.48
CA HIS A 516 3.21 -9.46 23.84
C HIS A 516 1.89 -8.72 24.04
N SER A 517 0.98 -8.89 23.10
CA SER A 517 -0.42 -8.50 23.22
C SER A 517 -1.33 -9.71 23.41
N VAL A 518 -2.45 -9.52 24.10
CA VAL A 518 -3.61 -10.44 24.18
C VAL A 518 -4.86 -9.59 24.10
N ARG A 519 -5.83 -9.98 23.29
CA ARG A 519 -7.10 -9.27 23.14
C ARG A 519 -7.77 -9.07 24.50
N GLY A 520 -8.24 -7.84 24.74
CA GLY A 520 -8.96 -7.52 25.99
C GLY A 520 -8.10 -7.46 27.25
N SER A 521 -6.78 -7.68 27.19
CA SER A 521 -5.91 -7.63 28.35
C SER A 521 -5.82 -6.26 28.99
N THR A 522 -5.70 -5.19 28.19
CA THR A 522 -5.72 -3.77 28.61
C THR A 522 -6.39 -2.89 27.57
N SER A 523 -6.84 -1.68 27.99
CA SER A 523 -7.42 -0.67 27.08
C SER A 523 -6.43 -0.09 26.07
N PHE A 524 -5.13 -0.26 26.28
CA PHE A 524 -4.07 0.27 25.42
C PHE A 524 -3.34 -0.82 24.60
N GLY A 525 -3.84 -2.08 24.64
CA GLY A 525 -3.17 -3.23 24.06
C GLY A 525 -1.97 -3.68 24.88
N GLY A 526 -1.02 -4.38 24.24
CA GLY A 526 0.23 -4.91 24.83
C GLY A 526 1.44 -4.54 24.00
N GLY A 527 2.61 -5.08 24.36
CA GLY A 527 3.83 -4.91 23.61
C GLY A 527 3.75 -5.52 22.21
N SER A 528 4.51 -4.96 21.28
CA SER A 528 4.58 -5.37 19.87
C SER A 528 5.93 -6.02 19.50
N LEU A 529 6.78 -6.30 20.49
CA LEU A 529 8.07 -6.98 20.27
C LEU A 529 7.92 -8.48 20.07
N GLY A 530 6.85 -9.08 20.64
CA GLY A 530 6.50 -10.48 20.49
C GLY A 530 5.16 -10.64 19.77
N ASN A 531 4.84 -11.87 19.37
CA ASN A 531 3.60 -12.21 18.69
C ASN A 531 2.38 -11.95 19.60
N ASP A 532 1.23 -11.68 19.00
CA ASP A 532 -0.06 -11.71 19.70
C ASP A 532 -0.34 -13.12 20.23
N LEU A 533 -0.65 -13.21 21.51
CA LEU A 533 -0.87 -14.47 22.21
C LEU A 533 -2.36 -14.82 22.37
N THR A 534 -3.28 -14.07 21.77
CA THR A 534 -4.72 -14.31 21.88
C THR A 534 -5.10 -15.74 21.49
N GLN A 535 -4.52 -16.26 20.42
CA GLN A 535 -4.79 -17.60 19.89
C GLN A 535 -3.66 -18.60 20.20
N VAL A 536 -2.74 -18.28 21.12
CA VAL A 536 -1.58 -19.15 21.39
C VAL A 536 -1.98 -20.48 21.99
N TYR A 537 -3.06 -20.51 22.77
CA TYR A 537 -3.58 -21.74 23.38
C TYR A 537 -3.96 -22.77 22.31
N ASP A 538 -4.79 -22.39 21.34
CA ASP A 538 -5.20 -23.29 20.26
C ASP A 538 -4.04 -23.64 19.32
N ARG A 539 -3.20 -22.65 19.01
CA ARG A 539 -2.02 -22.83 18.14
C ARG A 539 -1.01 -23.84 18.69
N LEU A 540 -0.87 -23.95 20.00
CA LEU A 540 0.03 -24.90 20.65
C LEU A 540 -0.66 -26.22 21.05
N GLY A 541 -1.92 -26.46 20.66
CA GLY A 541 -2.64 -27.70 20.95
C GLY A 541 -3.16 -27.79 22.40
N GLY A 542 -3.60 -26.63 22.95
CA GLY A 542 -4.22 -26.57 24.28
C GLY A 542 -3.24 -26.71 25.43
N ARG A 543 -3.73 -27.18 26.58
CA ARG A 543 -2.93 -27.36 27.82
C ARG A 543 -1.71 -28.24 27.63
N LYS A 544 -1.84 -29.29 26.83
CA LYS A 544 -0.77 -30.28 26.60
C LYS A 544 0.44 -29.66 25.89
N GLY A 545 0.25 -28.69 25.06
CA GLY A 545 1.33 -27.99 24.36
C GLY A 545 1.81 -26.73 25.08
N LEU A 546 0.88 -25.90 25.60
CA LEU A 546 1.20 -24.61 26.19
C LEU A 546 1.94 -24.73 27.54
N ILE A 547 1.54 -25.66 28.43
CA ILE A 547 2.21 -25.84 29.74
C ILE A 547 3.68 -26.24 29.58
N PRO A 548 4.07 -27.27 28.81
CA PRO A 548 5.48 -27.57 28.58
C PRO A 548 6.25 -26.44 27.92
N TRP A 549 5.60 -25.71 27.01
CA TRP A 549 6.20 -24.55 26.32
C TRP A 549 6.51 -23.41 27.31
N LEU A 550 5.59 -23.08 28.23
CA LEU A 550 5.83 -22.09 29.29
C LEU A 550 6.89 -22.53 30.30
N LYS A 551 7.03 -23.86 30.55
CA LYS A 551 8.10 -24.42 31.41
C LYS A 551 9.51 -24.26 30.79
N SER A 552 9.64 -24.43 29.49
CA SER A 552 10.93 -24.42 28.80
C SER A 552 11.28 -23.12 28.14
N LEU A 553 10.29 -22.31 27.76
CA LEU A 553 10.42 -21.03 27.04
C LEU A 553 11.53 -21.09 25.95
N PRO A 554 11.39 -21.95 24.94
CA PRO A 554 12.48 -22.34 24.04
C PRO A 554 12.88 -21.22 23.05
N ASN A 555 12.18 -20.07 23.05
CA ASN A 555 12.46 -18.96 22.16
C ASN A 555 13.75 -18.22 22.55
N ALA A 556 14.65 -18.02 21.58
CA ALA A 556 15.95 -17.38 21.78
C ALA A 556 15.87 -15.97 22.38
N THR A 557 14.75 -15.25 22.18
CA THR A 557 14.54 -13.90 22.75
C THR A 557 14.03 -13.97 24.19
N MET A 558 13.17 -14.95 24.53
CA MET A 558 12.59 -15.09 25.86
C MET A 558 13.52 -15.81 26.82
N GLN A 559 14.29 -16.78 26.32
CA GLN A 559 15.18 -17.61 27.14
C GLN A 559 16.16 -16.79 28.02
N PRO A 560 16.85 -15.75 27.52
CA PRO A 560 17.75 -14.93 28.38
C PRO A 560 17.01 -14.19 29.49
N ILE A 561 15.72 -13.85 29.29
CA ILE A 561 14.92 -13.07 30.25
C ILE A 561 14.46 -13.98 31.41
N TYR A 562 14.10 -15.24 31.12
CA TYR A 562 13.49 -16.15 32.10
C TYR A 562 14.43 -17.25 32.58
N LYS A 563 15.65 -17.36 32.03
CA LYS A 563 16.64 -18.38 32.43
C LYS A 563 16.95 -18.34 33.94
N ASP A 564 17.13 -17.13 34.47
CA ASP A 564 17.42 -16.90 35.89
C ASP A 564 16.16 -16.55 36.71
N HIS A 565 15.01 -16.50 36.04
CA HIS A 565 13.69 -16.15 36.59
C HIS A 565 12.62 -17.15 36.11
N PRO A 566 12.73 -18.46 36.41
CA PRO A 566 11.79 -19.44 35.91
C PRO A 566 10.38 -19.21 36.47
N LEU A 567 9.37 -19.51 35.65
CA LEU A 567 7.98 -19.44 36.09
C LEU A 567 7.65 -20.59 37.03
N GLU A 568 6.96 -20.31 38.13
CA GLU A 568 6.46 -21.31 39.04
C GLU A 568 5.25 -22.09 38.46
N GLU A 569 5.02 -23.31 38.93
CA GLU A 569 3.96 -24.15 38.38
C GLU A 569 2.57 -23.52 38.50
N ALA A 570 2.29 -22.86 39.64
CA ALA A 570 1.04 -22.11 39.84
C ALA A 570 0.88 -20.94 38.88
N GLU A 571 1.98 -20.28 38.49
CA GLU A 571 1.99 -19.16 37.52
C GLU A 571 1.74 -19.68 36.11
N ILE A 572 2.34 -20.82 35.75
CA ILE A 572 2.13 -21.47 34.47
C ILE A 572 0.67 -21.91 34.30
N ILE A 573 0.08 -22.49 35.34
CA ILE A 573 -1.34 -22.88 35.36
C ILE A 573 -2.23 -21.63 35.19
N ALA A 574 -1.98 -20.57 35.95
CA ALA A 574 -2.75 -19.33 35.89
C ALA A 574 -2.63 -18.64 34.50
N LEU A 575 -1.41 -18.56 33.95
CA LEU A 575 -1.20 -18.02 32.60
C LEU A 575 -1.90 -18.86 31.54
N THR A 576 -1.86 -20.19 31.67
CA THR A 576 -2.54 -21.10 30.73
C THR A 576 -4.04 -20.89 30.78
N ALA A 577 -4.63 -20.75 31.99
CA ALA A 577 -6.06 -20.48 32.18
C ALA A 577 -6.50 -19.14 31.53
N PHE A 578 -5.69 -18.09 31.71
CA PHE A 578 -5.96 -16.79 31.09
C PHE A 578 -5.87 -16.84 29.55
N LEU A 579 -4.88 -17.55 29.01
CA LEU A 579 -4.70 -17.68 27.56
C LEU A 579 -5.77 -18.59 26.92
N GLU A 580 -6.29 -19.59 27.65
CA GLU A 580 -7.45 -20.39 27.24
C GLU A 580 -8.71 -19.54 27.15
N GLU A 581 -9.01 -18.72 28.19
CA GLU A 581 -10.14 -17.80 28.16
C GLU A 581 -10.03 -16.81 27.01
N ALA A 582 -8.85 -16.20 26.82
CA ALA A 582 -8.61 -15.25 25.75
C ALA A 582 -8.80 -15.84 24.34
N ALA A 583 -8.45 -17.12 24.13
CA ALA A 583 -8.64 -17.83 22.88
C ALA A 583 -10.13 -18.09 22.58
N HIS A 584 -10.91 -18.42 23.61
CA HIS A 584 -12.32 -18.80 23.48
C HIS A 584 -13.30 -17.64 23.79
N GLU A 585 -12.79 -16.47 24.21
CA GLU A 585 -13.65 -15.30 24.41
C GLU A 585 -14.33 -14.96 23.08
N PRO A 586 -15.69 -15.00 23.02
CA PRO A 586 -16.38 -14.75 21.77
C PRO A 586 -15.95 -13.39 21.23
N VAL A 587 -15.53 -13.37 19.97
CA VAL A 587 -15.36 -12.10 19.25
C VAL A 587 -16.71 -11.43 19.36
N ALA A 588 -16.83 -10.39 20.21
CA ALA A 588 -18.01 -9.56 20.19
C ALA A 588 -18.17 -9.16 18.72
N GLU A 589 -19.17 -9.72 18.05
CA GLU A 589 -19.55 -9.27 16.73
C GLU A 589 -19.81 -7.78 16.89
N THR A 590 -18.83 -6.96 16.49
CA THR A 590 -19.11 -5.54 16.35
C THR A 590 -20.23 -5.49 15.33
N PRO A 591 -21.38 -4.91 15.69
CA PRO A 591 -22.46 -4.78 14.75
C PRO A 591 -21.86 -4.17 13.47
N VAL A 592 -22.10 -4.80 12.34
CA VAL A 592 -21.92 -4.15 11.03
C VAL A 592 -22.48 -2.75 11.22
N PRO A 593 -21.74 -1.65 10.89
CA PRO A 593 -22.16 -0.29 11.21
C PRO A 593 -23.65 -0.13 10.93
N GLY A 594 -24.44 0.02 11.97
CA GLY A 594 -25.88 -0.04 11.88
C GLY A 594 -26.38 1.12 11.02
N THR A 595 -27.56 0.98 10.47
CA THR A 595 -28.23 2.04 9.68
C THR A 595 -28.25 3.39 10.41
N GLN A 596 -28.16 3.40 11.72
CA GLN A 596 -28.17 4.59 12.56
C GLN A 596 -26.85 5.36 12.54
N GLU A 597 -25.69 4.68 12.51
CA GLU A 597 -24.37 5.31 12.33
C GLU A 597 -24.22 5.90 10.93
N LYS A 598 -24.69 5.16 9.92
CA LYS A 598 -24.71 5.62 8.54
C LYS A 598 -25.55 6.89 8.37
N SER A 599 -26.72 6.96 9.02
CA SER A 599 -27.59 8.13 8.94
C SER A 599 -26.98 9.36 9.63
N SER A 600 -26.35 9.19 10.78
CA SER A 600 -25.67 10.27 11.50
C SER A 600 -24.52 10.86 10.71
N PHE A 601 -23.67 10.02 10.11
CA PHE A 601 -22.56 10.47 9.26
C PHE A 601 -23.06 11.28 8.05
N VAL A 602 -24.09 10.80 7.35
CA VAL A 602 -24.67 11.51 6.19
C VAL A 602 -25.26 12.85 6.63
N VAL A 603 -25.98 12.90 7.74
CA VAL A 603 -26.56 14.15 8.25
C VAL A 603 -25.47 15.16 8.62
N PHE A 604 -24.46 14.76 9.39
CA PHE A 604 -23.36 15.66 9.78
C PHE A 604 -22.48 16.06 8.57
N GLY A 605 -22.28 15.17 7.63
CA GLY A 605 -21.57 15.46 6.38
C GLY A 605 -22.30 16.50 5.52
N ILE A 606 -23.61 16.35 5.35
CA ILE A 606 -24.45 17.32 4.61
C ILE A 606 -24.48 18.66 5.36
N LEU A 607 -24.66 18.67 6.68
CA LEU A 607 -24.65 19.90 7.49
C LEU A 607 -23.29 20.61 7.40
N GLY A 608 -22.18 19.87 7.48
CA GLY A 608 -20.83 20.43 7.32
C GLY A 608 -20.63 21.06 5.94
N MET A 609 -21.05 20.39 4.87
CA MET A 609 -20.98 20.89 3.50
C MET A 609 -21.86 22.13 3.31
N LEU A 610 -23.08 22.14 3.83
CA LEU A 610 -23.97 23.31 3.81
C LEU A 610 -23.37 24.48 4.58
N CYS A 611 -22.77 24.23 5.75
CA CYS A 611 -22.07 25.26 6.53
C CYS A 611 -20.90 25.88 5.74
N LEU A 612 -20.08 25.06 5.10
CA LEU A 612 -19.00 25.54 4.23
C LEU A 612 -19.53 26.37 3.06
N LEU A 613 -20.57 25.91 2.37
CA LEU A 613 -21.20 26.63 1.28
C LEU A 613 -21.80 27.99 1.73
N LEU A 614 -22.39 28.04 2.93
CA LEU A 614 -22.92 29.26 3.52
C LEU A 614 -21.78 30.25 3.88
N VAL A 615 -20.69 29.78 4.48
CA VAL A 615 -19.52 30.59 4.81
C VAL A 615 -18.89 31.16 3.54
N PHE A 616 -18.68 30.32 2.53
CA PHE A 616 -18.15 30.78 1.23
C PHE A 616 -19.12 31.71 0.51
N GLY A 617 -20.42 31.41 0.52
CA GLY A 617 -21.46 32.26 -0.05
C GLY A 617 -21.54 33.63 0.62
N ALA A 618 -21.45 33.72 1.95
CA ALA A 618 -21.43 34.94 2.71
C ALA A 618 -20.16 35.80 2.43
N ALA A 619 -19.00 35.12 2.39
CA ALA A 619 -17.72 35.79 2.04
C ALA A 619 -17.74 36.36 0.62
N TYR A 620 -18.31 35.63 -0.34
CA TYR A 620 -18.44 36.08 -1.74
C TYR A 620 -19.47 37.18 -1.91
N HIS A 621 -20.61 37.09 -1.23
CA HIS A 621 -21.69 38.08 -1.29
C HIS A 621 -21.23 39.46 -0.81
N ASN A 622 -20.45 39.50 0.26
CA ASN A 622 -19.90 40.74 0.78
C ASN A 622 -18.84 41.36 -0.15
N ARG A 623 -18.03 40.52 -0.84
CA ARG A 623 -17.04 41.00 -1.81
C ARG A 623 -17.67 41.52 -3.11
N SER A 624 -18.66 40.82 -3.65
CA SER A 624 -19.34 41.23 -4.89
C SER A 624 -20.11 42.57 -4.73
N ARG A 625 -20.67 42.84 -3.53
CA ARG A 625 -21.28 44.12 -3.22
C ARG A 625 -20.26 45.26 -3.18
N GLY A 626 -19.05 45.03 -2.64
CA GLY A 626 -17.97 46.02 -2.58
C GLY A 626 -17.49 46.45 -3.97
N VAL A 627 -17.20 45.50 -4.85
CA VAL A 627 -16.71 45.76 -6.21
C VAL A 627 -17.80 46.33 -7.10
N ARG A 628 -19.04 45.85 -7.02
CA ARG A 628 -20.17 46.36 -7.78
C ARG A 628 -20.56 47.78 -7.36
N ALA A 629 -20.52 48.08 -6.07
CA ALA A 629 -20.75 49.42 -5.54
C ALA A 629 -19.66 50.40 -5.98
N GLN A 630 -18.39 49.97 -6.01
CA GLN A 630 -17.28 50.81 -6.50
C GLN A 630 -17.34 51.06 -8.02
N LEU A 631 -17.78 50.08 -8.81
CA LEU A 631 -17.96 50.25 -10.25
C LEU A 631 -19.17 51.13 -10.59
N MET A 632 -20.27 51.01 -9.84
CA MET A 632 -21.47 51.85 -10.02
C MET A 632 -21.27 53.27 -9.50
N ALA A 633 -20.38 53.50 -8.55
CA ALA A 633 -20.01 54.83 -8.09
C ALA A 633 -19.03 55.56 -9.03
N ARG A 634 -18.48 54.89 -10.03
CA ARG A 634 -17.57 55.43 -11.05
C ARG A 634 -18.23 55.63 -12.43
N SER A 635 -19.45 55.17 -12.61
CA SER A 635 -20.33 55.44 -13.75
C SER A 635 -21.27 56.62 -13.48
#